data_1cd4f7d28825b63426db9d034d01e714
#
_entry.id   1cd4f7d28825b63426db9d034d01e714
#
_cell.length_a   1.000
_cell.length_b   1.000
_cell.length_c   1.000
_cell.angle_alpha   90.00
_cell.angle_beta   90.00
_cell.angle_gamma   90.00
#
_symmetry.space_group_name_H-M   'P 1'
#
loop_
_entity.id
_entity.type
_entity.pdbx_description
1 polymer ?
#
loop_
_entity_poly.entity_id
_entity_poly.type
_entity_poly.pdbx_seq_one_letter_code
_entity_poly.pdbx_strand_id
1 'polypeptide(L)'
;MKTIRWLIGFVLLSFTAVAQETIKPVLDIQQLMERLFPIQEEDLDYEALYELLLELYQNPLDINRVTTDELLATYLLTPPQIQALIDHRKTWGEFLSVYELQTLPNWDSTTLVTILPFLSLERAKNSSKPFFERLRSEENNFLVFRQRQTLELRKGFNRNDSTINPRSRYLGDPNDLFLRFRVQHAKDFSLGFILEKDAGEVLTWDPKTNRYGFNFASFHLTRYGLGKWKTISLGDFQASFGQGLVLGAGFSLGKGAETVPTVRRSSLGILPYTASIETGFFRGIGLTRQMGSWQSSLLISSIGKDGRVKESSDSLGLAEQTLTSLSQTGLHRSLTELSTKNQVRETNLGSNLQYSAMAGRWSAGLNFLHSQFSIPWIRNATSYNAFDFSGQSNQVGSLYANLSWKNFAFFGESARSSSQGQGTVLGLVSSLSRTVDFSLLWRSYDRHFHSLYATGFAEGTRPSNERGVYLGFQLKPSATLKLNAYVDFFSFPWLKFRVSTPSNGQEWLLRWSFQPQKNRTVLIQFKQERKMRNLSEAEEFTPTQQVGTILKSQVQGSLELNISTELTSRSRILWNQVSFDRKKTQGWMLIQECSFSRRNWKLTARMALFDTETFDNRLYAYEQNAVGTFAIPAFSGRGSRQYLLAQYRIHSRLTAYFRIAQTHYTDREAISSGMQEISGPKQTDTVLLLRYALH
;
A
#
# COMPACT_ATOMS: atom_id res chain seq x y z
N MET A 1 -34.77 -13.96 -10.74
CA MET A 1 -34.17 -14.91 -11.71
C MET A 1 -34.37 -14.55 -13.20
N LYS A 2 -35.13 -13.52 -13.58
CA LYS A 2 -35.33 -13.12 -15.00
C LYS A 2 -34.31 -12.09 -15.52
N THR A 3 -33.61 -11.37 -14.65
CA THR A 3 -32.67 -10.29 -15.04
C THR A 3 -31.24 -10.77 -15.36
N ILE A 4 -30.86 -11.98 -14.93
CA ILE A 4 -29.53 -12.55 -15.19
C ILE A 4 -29.42 -13.14 -16.60
N ARG A 5 -30.53 -13.51 -17.24
CA ARG A 5 -30.52 -14.11 -18.59
C ARG A 5 -30.15 -13.12 -19.71
N TRP A 6 -30.30 -11.83 -19.52
CA TRP A 6 -29.98 -10.82 -20.55
C TRP A 6 -28.52 -10.41 -20.58
N LEU A 7 -27.80 -10.56 -19.47
CA LEU A 7 -26.35 -10.25 -19.42
C LEU A 7 -25.48 -11.33 -20.08
N ILE A 8 -25.93 -12.58 -20.08
CA ILE A 8 -25.20 -13.70 -20.73
C ILE A 8 -25.37 -13.69 -22.24
N GLY A 9 -26.47 -13.13 -22.77
CA GLY A 9 -26.75 -13.07 -24.20
C GLY A 9 -25.92 -12.06 -25.00
N PHE A 10 -25.29 -11.06 -24.33
CA PHE A 10 -24.53 -9.99 -25.03
C PHE A 10 -23.05 -10.33 -25.26
N VAL A 11 -22.54 -11.44 -24.70
CA VAL A 11 -21.12 -11.84 -24.78
C VAL A 11 -20.82 -12.83 -25.93
N LEU A 12 -21.83 -13.31 -26.66
CA LEU A 12 -21.67 -14.45 -27.58
C LEU A 12 -21.54 -14.11 -29.08
N LEU A 13 -21.33 -12.85 -29.48
CA LEU A 13 -21.21 -12.52 -30.92
C LEU A 13 -19.99 -11.65 -31.22
N SER A 14 -18.84 -12.28 -31.45
CA SER A 14 -17.86 -11.86 -32.47
C SER A 14 -16.61 -12.78 -32.44
N PHE A 15 -16.65 -13.83 -33.21
CA PHE A 15 -15.47 -14.64 -33.57
C PHE A 15 -14.95 -14.14 -34.91
N THR A 16 -13.69 -13.69 -34.98
CA THR A 16 -12.78 -13.95 -36.11
C THR A 16 -11.36 -13.42 -35.83
N ALA A 17 -10.38 -14.19 -36.32
CA ALA A 17 -8.96 -13.93 -36.58
C ALA A 17 -7.99 -13.96 -35.38
N VAL A 18 -7.24 -15.07 -35.31
CA VAL A 18 -6.10 -15.28 -34.44
C VAL A 18 -4.84 -14.73 -35.13
N ALA A 19 -4.26 -13.67 -34.59
CA ALA A 19 -2.88 -13.32 -34.83
C ALA A 19 -2.01 -13.94 -33.71
N GLN A 20 -0.92 -14.59 -34.08
CA GLN A 20 0.05 -15.16 -33.13
C GLN A 20 0.80 -14.01 -32.44
N GLU A 21 0.34 -13.59 -31.24
CA GLU A 21 1.09 -12.69 -30.39
C GLU A 21 2.17 -13.49 -29.63
N THR A 22 3.39 -12.97 -29.68
CA THR A 22 4.49 -13.40 -28.81
C THR A 22 4.10 -13.20 -27.35
N ILE A 23 3.80 -14.28 -26.64
CA ILE A 23 3.39 -14.27 -25.25
C ILE A 23 4.58 -13.76 -24.42
N LYS A 24 4.55 -12.49 -23.96
CA LYS A 24 5.45 -12.02 -22.91
C LYS A 24 5.20 -12.89 -21.68
N PRO A 25 6.23 -13.42 -21.01
CA PRO A 25 6.04 -14.18 -19.77
C PRO A 25 5.32 -13.28 -18.77
N VAL A 26 4.15 -13.69 -18.32
CA VAL A 26 3.35 -12.94 -17.35
C VAL A 26 4.11 -12.94 -16.03
N LEU A 27 4.74 -11.81 -15.68
CA LEU A 27 5.33 -11.62 -14.35
C LEU A 27 4.19 -11.63 -13.32
N ASP A 28 4.29 -12.53 -12.36
CA ASP A 28 3.39 -12.54 -11.21
C ASP A 28 3.84 -11.47 -10.21
N ILE A 29 3.22 -10.29 -10.30
CA ILE A 29 3.51 -9.15 -9.42
C ILE A 29 3.30 -9.52 -7.95
N GLN A 30 2.29 -10.33 -7.65
CA GLN A 30 2.02 -10.79 -6.29
C GLN A 30 3.19 -11.63 -5.76
N GLN A 31 3.73 -12.50 -6.59
CA GLN A 31 4.90 -13.30 -6.26
C GLN A 31 6.16 -12.45 -6.11
N LEU A 32 6.33 -11.43 -6.95
CA LEU A 32 7.42 -10.47 -6.83
C LEU A 32 7.34 -9.71 -5.49
N MET A 33 6.17 -9.21 -5.13
CA MET A 33 5.95 -8.54 -3.85
C MET A 33 6.34 -9.42 -2.67
N GLU A 34 5.94 -10.68 -2.70
CA GLU A 34 6.25 -11.62 -1.64
C GLU A 34 7.76 -11.91 -1.52
N ARG A 35 8.50 -11.90 -2.63
CA ARG A 35 9.96 -12.00 -2.63
C ARG A 35 10.62 -10.75 -2.06
N LEU A 36 10.09 -9.57 -2.38
CA LEU A 36 10.62 -8.29 -1.92
C LEU A 36 10.26 -8.02 -0.45
N PHE A 37 9.05 -8.42 0.00
CA PHE A 37 8.49 -8.09 1.32
C PHE A 37 7.92 -9.32 2.04
N PRO A 38 8.74 -10.32 2.42
CA PRO A 38 8.25 -11.61 2.89
C PRO A 38 7.67 -11.64 4.32
N ILE A 39 8.02 -10.72 5.19
CA ILE A 39 7.32 -10.53 6.47
C ILE A 39 6.41 -9.33 6.33
N GLN A 40 5.15 -9.59 6.49
CA GLN A 40 4.09 -8.63 6.33
C GLN A 40 3.66 -8.17 7.71
N GLU A 41 3.75 -6.89 7.94
CA GLU A 41 3.22 -6.25 9.13
C GLU A 41 1.84 -5.67 8.82
N GLU A 42 0.99 -5.63 9.83
CA GLU A 42 -0.39 -5.18 9.75
C GLU A 42 -0.51 -3.71 9.28
N ASP A 43 0.54 -2.93 9.49
CA ASP A 43 0.53 -1.47 9.29
C ASP A 43 0.99 -1.03 7.88
N LEU A 44 1.30 -1.95 6.97
CA LEU A 44 1.75 -1.61 5.62
C LEU A 44 0.61 -1.67 4.61
N ASP A 45 0.50 -0.63 3.79
CA ASP A 45 -0.43 -0.58 2.67
C ASP A 45 0.11 -1.37 1.46
N TYR A 46 -0.02 -2.68 1.52
CA TYR A 46 0.40 -3.57 0.45
C TYR A 46 -0.44 -3.44 -0.82
N GLU A 47 -1.67 -2.98 -0.73
CA GLU A 47 -2.53 -2.78 -1.89
C GLU A 47 -1.97 -1.64 -2.77
N ALA A 48 -1.57 -0.53 -2.17
CA ALA A 48 -0.96 0.57 -2.89
C ALA A 48 0.39 0.18 -3.52
N LEU A 49 1.22 -0.64 -2.86
CA LEU A 49 2.44 -1.19 -3.46
C LEU A 49 2.14 -2.09 -4.66
N TYR A 50 1.18 -2.98 -4.51
CA TYR A 50 0.77 -3.87 -5.58
C TYR A 50 0.31 -3.08 -6.81
N GLU A 51 -0.52 -2.06 -6.60
CA GLU A 51 -1.00 -1.19 -7.68
C GLU A 51 0.15 -0.42 -8.35
N LEU A 52 1.11 0.08 -7.58
CA LEU A 52 2.30 0.75 -8.13
C LEU A 52 3.13 -0.19 -9.01
N LEU A 53 3.45 -1.39 -8.51
CA LEU A 53 4.23 -2.37 -9.27
C LEU A 53 3.47 -2.89 -10.49
N LEU A 54 2.16 -3.09 -10.37
CA LEU A 54 1.31 -3.48 -11.48
C LEU A 54 1.27 -2.38 -12.55
N GLU A 55 1.19 -1.11 -12.14
CA GLU A 55 1.25 0.03 -13.05
C GLU A 55 2.58 0.08 -13.79
N LEU A 56 3.69 -0.02 -13.08
CA LEU A 56 5.03 -0.01 -13.67
C LEU A 56 5.25 -1.21 -14.62
N TYR A 57 4.67 -2.36 -14.32
CA TYR A 57 4.72 -3.53 -15.18
C TYR A 57 3.90 -3.35 -16.47
N GLN A 58 2.71 -2.74 -16.35
CA GLN A 58 1.83 -2.47 -17.50
C GLN A 58 2.36 -1.31 -18.35
N ASN A 59 3.03 -0.34 -17.73
CA ASN A 59 3.65 0.83 -18.36
C ASN A 59 5.13 0.91 -18.01
N PRO A 60 5.97 0.07 -18.62
CA PRO A 60 7.40 0.06 -18.33
C PRO A 60 8.04 1.44 -18.55
N LEU A 61 8.97 1.78 -17.68
CA LEU A 61 9.68 3.05 -17.72
C LEU A 61 10.65 3.07 -18.90
N ASP A 62 10.56 4.11 -19.73
CA ASP A 62 11.54 4.34 -20.82
C ASP A 62 12.89 4.69 -20.22
N ILE A 63 13.89 3.81 -20.39
CA ILE A 63 15.23 3.96 -19.81
C ILE A 63 15.95 5.24 -20.27
N ASN A 64 15.55 5.80 -21.41
CA ASN A 64 16.12 7.03 -21.95
C ASN A 64 15.48 8.31 -21.40
N ARG A 65 14.29 8.20 -20.79
CA ARG A 65 13.51 9.36 -20.28
C ARG A 65 13.20 9.30 -18.80
N VAL A 66 13.36 8.13 -18.19
CA VAL A 66 13.06 7.92 -16.77
C VAL A 66 13.89 8.83 -15.88
N THR A 67 13.27 9.38 -14.85
CA THR A 67 13.91 10.23 -13.84
C THR A 67 14.46 9.40 -12.68
N THR A 68 15.33 9.99 -11.88
CA THR A 68 15.85 9.38 -10.65
C THR A 68 14.73 8.98 -9.70
N ASP A 69 13.75 9.86 -9.49
CA ASP A 69 12.65 9.59 -8.54
C ASP A 69 11.70 8.49 -9.02
N GLU A 70 11.46 8.36 -10.33
CA GLU A 70 10.67 7.27 -10.90
C GLU A 70 11.38 5.91 -10.75
N LEU A 71 12.70 5.86 -10.91
CA LEU A 71 13.48 4.64 -10.67
C LEU A 71 13.52 4.30 -9.18
N LEU A 72 13.65 5.28 -8.29
CA LEU A 72 13.58 5.07 -6.84
C LEU A 72 12.23 4.51 -6.40
N ALA A 73 11.14 4.93 -7.04
CA ALA A 73 9.80 4.46 -6.72
C ALA A 73 9.58 2.98 -7.03
N THR A 74 10.44 2.35 -7.82
CA THR A 74 10.40 0.89 -8.04
C THR A 74 10.83 0.10 -6.80
N TYR A 75 11.62 0.70 -5.92
CA TYR A 75 12.29 0.05 -4.78
C TYR A 75 13.19 -1.14 -5.15
N LEU A 76 13.48 -1.31 -6.44
CA LEU A 76 14.29 -2.41 -6.97
C LEU A 76 15.75 -2.04 -7.18
N LEU A 77 16.05 -0.74 -7.25
CA LEU A 77 17.38 -0.20 -7.51
C LEU A 77 17.87 0.65 -6.34
N THR A 78 19.14 0.55 -6.04
CA THR A 78 19.79 1.46 -5.10
C THR A 78 20.12 2.79 -5.76
N PRO A 79 20.21 3.90 -5.01
CA PRO A 79 20.56 5.21 -5.59
C PRO A 79 21.85 5.22 -6.41
N PRO A 80 22.95 4.51 -6.03
CA PRO A 80 24.13 4.40 -6.88
C PRO A 80 23.92 3.67 -8.20
N GLN A 81 23.07 2.63 -8.24
CA GLN A 81 22.69 1.94 -9.47
C GLN A 81 21.90 2.89 -10.41
N ILE A 82 20.97 3.66 -9.84
CA ILE A 82 20.21 4.68 -10.57
C ILE A 82 21.16 5.75 -11.11
N GLN A 83 22.09 6.22 -10.29
CA GLN A 83 23.07 7.24 -10.71
C GLN A 83 23.94 6.72 -11.86
N ALA A 84 24.37 5.46 -11.82
CA ALA A 84 25.13 4.83 -12.90
C ALA A 84 24.37 4.85 -14.24
N LEU A 85 23.05 4.56 -14.22
CA LEU A 85 22.20 4.64 -15.40
C LEU A 85 22.11 6.08 -15.94
N ILE A 86 21.89 7.07 -15.06
CA ILE A 86 21.81 8.48 -15.43
C ILE A 86 23.14 9.00 -16.00
N ASP A 87 24.26 8.62 -15.39
CA ASP A 87 25.59 9.04 -15.85
C ASP A 87 25.98 8.40 -17.18
N HIS A 88 25.59 7.13 -17.40
CA HIS A 88 25.77 6.48 -18.71
C HIS A 88 25.08 7.27 -19.82
N ARG A 89 23.81 7.64 -19.63
CA ARG A 89 23.06 8.47 -20.62
C ARG A 89 23.74 9.79 -20.93
N LYS A 90 24.39 10.41 -19.96
CA LYS A 90 25.10 11.68 -20.17
C LYS A 90 26.40 11.51 -20.94
N THR A 91 27.12 10.42 -20.65
CA THR A 91 28.48 10.21 -21.19
C THR A 91 28.43 9.61 -22.59
N TRP A 92 27.52 8.63 -22.77
CA TRP A 92 27.44 7.80 -23.97
C TRP A 92 26.21 8.06 -24.82
N GLY A 93 25.26 8.88 -24.35
CA GLY A 93 23.99 9.14 -25.01
C GLY A 93 22.87 8.17 -24.62
N GLU A 94 21.85 8.14 -25.49
CA GLU A 94 20.69 7.25 -25.28
C GLU A 94 21.09 5.76 -25.40
N PHE A 95 20.53 4.92 -24.54
CA PHE A 95 20.64 3.46 -24.69
C PHE A 95 20.02 3.01 -26.01
N LEU A 96 20.72 2.20 -26.76
CA LEU A 96 20.25 1.57 -28.00
C LEU A 96 19.66 0.18 -27.76
N SER A 97 20.10 -0.47 -26.68
CA SER A 97 19.67 -1.80 -26.29
C SER A 97 19.58 -1.95 -24.77
N VAL A 98 18.59 -2.74 -24.29
CA VAL A 98 18.52 -3.13 -22.87
C VAL A 98 19.74 -3.93 -22.41
N TYR A 99 20.48 -4.54 -23.33
CA TYR A 99 21.69 -5.30 -23.00
C TYR A 99 22.84 -4.39 -22.53
N GLU A 100 22.84 -3.12 -22.87
CA GLU A 100 23.83 -2.15 -22.40
C GLU A 100 23.78 -1.95 -20.88
N LEU A 101 22.62 -2.23 -20.24
CA LEU A 101 22.48 -2.20 -18.78
C LEU A 101 23.48 -3.13 -18.07
N GLN A 102 23.96 -4.17 -18.75
CA GLN A 102 24.96 -5.12 -18.19
C GLN A 102 26.34 -4.45 -18.02
N THR A 103 26.62 -3.35 -18.71
CA THR A 103 27.89 -2.61 -18.61
C THR A 103 27.91 -1.63 -17.46
N LEU A 104 26.74 -1.36 -16.85
CA LEU A 104 26.64 -0.40 -15.77
C LEU A 104 27.32 -0.91 -14.48
N PRO A 105 28.06 -0.03 -13.78
CA PRO A 105 28.68 -0.40 -12.51
C PRO A 105 27.59 -0.74 -11.47
N ASN A 106 27.85 -1.76 -10.66
CA ASN A 106 26.97 -2.27 -9.60
C ASN A 106 25.65 -2.90 -10.09
N TRP A 107 25.51 -3.20 -11.40
CA TRP A 107 24.37 -3.94 -11.95
C TRP A 107 24.77 -5.41 -12.13
N ASP A 108 24.21 -6.28 -11.30
CA ASP A 108 24.39 -7.73 -11.39
C ASP A 108 23.25 -8.38 -12.20
N SER A 109 23.42 -9.65 -12.55
CA SER A 109 22.42 -10.40 -13.31
C SER A 109 21.06 -10.49 -12.58
N THR A 110 21.07 -10.54 -11.25
CA THR A 110 19.87 -10.63 -10.41
C THR A 110 19.10 -9.31 -10.47
N THR A 111 19.79 -8.19 -10.33
CA THR A 111 19.22 -6.84 -10.49
C THR A 111 18.58 -6.68 -11.87
N LEU A 112 19.31 -7.09 -12.93
CA LEU A 112 18.79 -7.01 -14.30
C LEU A 112 17.51 -7.83 -14.50
N VAL A 113 17.50 -9.09 -14.11
CA VAL A 113 16.31 -9.96 -14.25
C VAL A 113 15.12 -9.39 -13.50
N THR A 114 15.35 -8.75 -12.35
CA THR A 114 14.29 -8.19 -11.51
C THR A 114 13.71 -6.90 -12.08
N ILE A 115 14.56 -6.01 -12.64
CA ILE A 115 14.12 -4.69 -13.11
C ILE A 115 13.67 -4.68 -14.57
N LEU A 116 14.19 -5.56 -15.44
CA LEU A 116 13.89 -5.58 -16.87
C LEU A 116 12.39 -5.58 -17.22
N PRO A 117 11.49 -6.29 -16.50
CA PRO A 117 10.06 -6.22 -16.77
C PRO A 117 9.45 -4.82 -16.61
N PHE A 118 10.11 -3.93 -15.88
CA PHE A 118 9.67 -2.57 -15.59
C PHE A 118 10.37 -1.50 -16.45
N LEU A 119 11.25 -1.93 -17.37
CA LEU A 119 11.97 -1.02 -18.25
C LEU A 119 11.60 -1.28 -19.72
N SER A 120 11.61 -0.22 -20.52
CA SER A 120 11.41 -0.29 -21.95
C SER A 120 12.39 0.64 -22.68
N LEU A 121 12.60 0.35 -23.96
CA LEU A 121 13.32 1.21 -24.92
C LEU A 121 12.37 1.85 -25.94
N GLU A 122 11.08 1.64 -25.76
CA GLU A 122 10.09 2.16 -26.70
C GLU A 122 10.08 3.68 -26.62
N ARG A 123 10.56 4.33 -27.69
CA ARG A 123 10.31 5.75 -27.88
C ARG A 123 8.80 5.95 -27.87
N ALA A 124 8.31 6.73 -26.91
CA ALA A 124 6.91 7.16 -26.94
C ALA A 124 6.67 7.71 -28.35
N LYS A 125 5.95 6.98 -29.19
CA LYS A 125 5.53 7.44 -30.49
C LYS A 125 4.69 8.67 -30.21
N ASN A 126 5.24 9.88 -30.47
CA ASN A 126 4.43 11.08 -30.51
C ASN A 126 3.41 10.87 -31.62
N SER A 127 2.27 10.28 -31.25
CA SER A 127 1.18 10.10 -32.18
C SER A 127 0.69 11.49 -32.57
N SER A 128 0.72 11.83 -33.83
CA SER A 128 0.13 13.05 -34.39
C SER A 128 -1.39 13.09 -34.28
N LYS A 129 -2.00 12.00 -33.79
CA LYS A 129 -3.45 11.85 -33.64
C LYS A 129 -4.00 12.74 -32.52
N PRO A 130 -5.22 13.30 -32.67
CA PRO A 130 -5.93 14.03 -31.63
C PRO A 130 -6.11 13.21 -30.36
N PHE A 131 -6.22 13.86 -29.21
CA PHE A 131 -6.31 13.19 -27.91
C PHE A 131 -7.41 12.13 -27.83
N PHE A 132 -8.61 12.45 -28.28
CA PHE A 132 -9.75 11.51 -28.24
C PHE A 132 -9.56 10.28 -29.13
N GLU A 133 -8.86 10.44 -30.26
CA GLU A 133 -8.54 9.33 -31.14
C GLU A 133 -7.47 8.41 -30.51
N ARG A 134 -6.46 9.00 -29.85
CA ARG A 134 -5.47 8.23 -29.06
C ARG A 134 -6.10 7.50 -27.90
N LEU A 135 -7.01 8.14 -27.15
CA LEU A 135 -7.74 7.53 -26.06
C LEU A 135 -8.53 6.30 -26.54
N ARG A 136 -9.20 6.39 -27.70
CA ARG A 136 -10.00 5.31 -28.26
C ARG A 136 -9.15 4.17 -28.83
N SER A 137 -7.97 4.46 -29.38
CA SER A 137 -7.09 3.46 -29.99
C SER A 137 -6.03 2.91 -29.03
N GLU A 138 -6.08 3.27 -27.75
CA GLU A 138 -5.10 2.82 -26.77
C GLU A 138 -5.30 1.33 -26.44
N GLU A 139 -4.23 0.56 -26.55
CA GLU A 139 -4.24 -0.88 -26.26
C GLU A 139 -4.17 -1.19 -24.76
N ASN A 140 -3.57 -0.27 -23.95
CA ASN A 140 -3.50 -0.43 -22.50
C ASN A 140 -4.77 0.10 -21.83
N ASN A 141 -5.83 -0.68 -21.99
CA ASN A 141 -7.13 -0.41 -21.40
C ASN A 141 -7.73 -1.70 -20.85
N PHE A 142 -8.49 -1.60 -19.78
CA PHE A 142 -9.17 -2.75 -19.21
C PHE A 142 -10.39 -2.36 -18.38
N LEU A 143 -11.33 -3.30 -18.35
CA LEU A 143 -12.46 -3.29 -17.43
C LEU A 143 -12.32 -4.51 -16.51
N VAL A 144 -12.41 -4.29 -15.20
CA VAL A 144 -12.41 -5.34 -14.18
C VAL A 144 -13.74 -5.31 -13.46
N PHE A 145 -14.38 -6.46 -13.37
CA PHE A 145 -15.51 -6.70 -12.48
C PHE A 145 -15.10 -7.77 -11.46
N ARG A 146 -15.32 -7.52 -10.17
CA ARG A 146 -15.08 -8.46 -9.09
C ARG A 146 -16.33 -8.59 -8.23
N GLN A 147 -16.65 -9.82 -7.88
CA GLN A 147 -17.60 -10.19 -6.83
C GLN A 147 -16.87 -11.00 -5.77
N ARG A 148 -17.06 -10.63 -4.52
CA ARG A 148 -16.54 -11.36 -3.36
C ARG A 148 -17.67 -11.63 -2.39
N GLN A 149 -17.67 -12.83 -1.76
CA GLN A 149 -18.68 -13.20 -0.78
C GLN A 149 -18.11 -14.19 0.23
N THR A 150 -18.48 -14.02 1.50
CA THR A 150 -18.36 -15.06 2.52
C THR A 150 -19.66 -15.86 2.53
N LEU A 151 -19.57 -17.18 2.43
CA LEU A 151 -20.75 -18.05 2.29
C LEU A 151 -21.52 -18.22 3.60
N GLU A 152 -20.81 -18.25 4.73
CA GLU A 152 -21.42 -18.33 6.05
C GLU A 152 -22.08 -16.99 6.42
N LEU A 153 -23.25 -17.07 7.05
CA LEU A 153 -24.03 -15.92 7.43
C LEU A 153 -23.37 -15.18 8.61
N ARG A 154 -22.96 -13.95 8.40
CA ARG A 154 -22.51 -13.08 9.48
C ARG A 154 -23.69 -12.55 10.27
N LYS A 155 -23.51 -12.37 11.58
CA LYS A 155 -24.54 -11.90 12.52
C LYS A 155 -25.26 -10.64 12.04
N GLY A 156 -24.55 -9.68 11.45
CA GLY A 156 -25.14 -8.45 10.91
C GLY A 156 -26.22 -8.64 9.84
N PHE A 157 -26.23 -9.77 9.13
CA PHE A 157 -27.27 -10.12 8.14
C PHE A 157 -28.46 -10.87 8.73
N ASN A 158 -28.37 -11.33 10.01
CA ASN A 158 -29.45 -12.08 10.63
C ASN A 158 -30.62 -11.15 11.02
N ARG A 159 -31.67 -11.16 10.24
CA ARG A 159 -32.86 -10.32 10.46
C ARG A 159 -33.72 -10.84 11.60
N ASN A 160 -33.61 -12.11 11.95
CA ASN A 160 -34.47 -12.78 12.94
C ASN A 160 -33.91 -12.70 14.37
N ASP A 161 -32.67 -12.23 14.55
CA ASP A 161 -32.06 -12.09 15.86
C ASP A 161 -32.57 -10.82 16.55
N SER A 162 -33.47 -10.99 17.52
CA SER A 162 -34.07 -9.88 18.30
C SER A 162 -33.07 -9.21 19.25
N THR A 163 -31.92 -9.83 19.53
CA THR A 163 -30.88 -9.25 20.40
C THR A 163 -30.06 -8.18 19.72
N ILE A 164 -30.10 -8.11 18.40
CA ILE A 164 -29.34 -7.13 17.61
C ILE A 164 -30.09 -5.81 17.55
N ASN A 165 -29.41 -4.71 17.91
CA ASN A 165 -29.94 -3.37 17.72
C ASN A 165 -30.27 -3.15 16.22
N PRO A 166 -31.52 -2.81 15.86
CA PRO A 166 -31.90 -2.61 14.47
C PRO A 166 -31.04 -1.62 13.69
N ARG A 167 -30.49 -0.58 14.36
CA ARG A 167 -29.61 0.42 13.74
C ARG A 167 -28.23 -0.12 13.37
N SER A 168 -27.81 -1.25 13.93
CA SER A 168 -26.52 -1.90 13.69
C SER A 168 -26.59 -3.01 12.65
N ARG A 169 -27.81 -3.42 12.23
CA ARG A 169 -28.01 -4.46 11.21
C ARG A 169 -27.58 -3.98 9.85
N TYR A 170 -27.06 -4.91 9.05
CA TYR A 170 -26.71 -4.62 7.67
C TYR A 170 -27.95 -4.45 6.81
N LEU A 171 -27.95 -3.41 5.97
CA LEU A 171 -29.07 -3.03 5.16
C LEU A 171 -29.08 -3.74 3.80
N GLY A 172 -27.89 -4.04 3.27
CA GLY A 172 -27.69 -4.65 1.97
C GLY A 172 -27.47 -6.16 2.01
N ASP A 173 -27.06 -6.70 0.88
CA ASP A 173 -26.76 -8.12 0.68
C ASP A 173 -25.29 -8.46 1.03
N PRO A 174 -24.91 -9.75 1.15
CA PRO A 174 -23.57 -10.16 1.53
C PRO A 174 -22.52 -10.08 0.41
N ASN A 175 -22.88 -9.59 -0.79
CA ASN A 175 -21.94 -9.45 -1.90
C ASN A 175 -21.13 -8.16 -1.77
N ASP A 176 -19.83 -8.27 -1.94
CA ASP A 176 -18.92 -7.18 -2.23
C ASP A 176 -18.77 -7.09 -3.75
N LEU A 177 -19.00 -5.92 -4.31
CA LEU A 177 -18.96 -5.67 -5.74
C LEU A 177 -17.97 -4.55 -6.06
N PHE A 178 -17.12 -4.80 -7.02
CA PHE A 178 -16.11 -3.85 -7.48
C PHE A 178 -16.10 -3.77 -8.99
N LEU A 179 -16.07 -2.55 -9.53
CA LEU A 179 -15.94 -2.28 -10.94
C LEU A 179 -14.83 -1.24 -11.15
N ARG A 180 -13.85 -1.56 -11.98
CA ARG A 180 -12.76 -0.65 -12.36
C ARG A 180 -12.64 -0.59 -13.87
N PHE A 181 -12.64 0.62 -14.40
CA PHE A 181 -12.24 0.92 -15.76
C PHE A 181 -10.98 1.75 -15.75
N ARG A 182 -10.03 1.44 -16.63
CA ARG A 182 -8.82 2.24 -16.81
C ARG A 182 -8.35 2.21 -18.24
N VAL A 183 -7.90 3.35 -18.74
CA VAL A 183 -7.17 3.50 -20.00
C VAL A 183 -6.03 4.47 -19.77
N GLN A 184 -4.81 4.08 -20.20
CA GLN A 184 -3.63 4.87 -19.93
C GLN A 184 -2.55 4.67 -20.97
N HIS A 185 -1.79 5.75 -21.25
CA HIS A 185 -0.58 5.75 -22.04
C HIS A 185 0.55 6.41 -21.23
N ALA A 186 1.68 5.72 -21.12
CA ALA A 186 2.82 6.21 -20.34
C ALA A 186 3.25 7.61 -20.80
N LYS A 187 3.43 8.57 -19.85
CA LYS A 187 3.84 9.96 -20.10
C LYS A 187 2.91 10.77 -21.01
N ASP A 188 1.70 10.30 -21.29
CA ASP A 188 0.69 11.01 -22.07
C ASP A 188 -0.61 11.23 -21.28
N PHE A 189 -1.31 10.16 -20.87
CA PHE A 189 -2.53 10.29 -20.11
C PHE A 189 -2.84 9.05 -19.24
N SER A 190 -3.67 9.27 -18.22
CA SER A 190 -4.35 8.22 -17.46
C SER A 190 -5.78 8.68 -17.18
N LEU A 191 -6.76 7.84 -17.50
CA LEU A 191 -8.17 8.06 -17.20
C LEU A 191 -8.75 6.78 -16.63
N GLY A 192 -9.55 6.89 -15.58
CA GLY A 192 -10.21 5.73 -15.00
C GLY A 192 -11.26 6.10 -13.98
N PHE A 193 -12.05 5.07 -13.63
CA PHE A 193 -12.97 5.14 -12.51
C PHE A 193 -13.00 3.83 -11.74
N ILE A 194 -13.36 3.92 -10.48
CA ILE A 194 -13.60 2.81 -9.57
C ILE A 194 -14.95 3.01 -8.92
N LEU A 195 -15.75 1.93 -8.87
CA LEU A 195 -17.00 1.86 -8.13
C LEU A 195 -16.94 0.66 -7.21
N GLU A 196 -17.25 0.86 -5.93
CA GLU A 196 -17.18 -0.20 -4.92
C GLU A 196 -18.42 -0.19 -4.02
N LYS A 197 -18.84 -1.38 -3.66
CA LYS A 197 -19.90 -1.66 -2.70
C LYS A 197 -19.45 -2.79 -1.81
N ASP A 198 -19.30 -2.53 -0.52
CA ASP A 198 -18.96 -3.54 0.46
C ASP A 198 -20.13 -4.49 0.78
N ALA A 199 -19.78 -5.69 1.30
CA ALA A 199 -20.77 -6.64 1.80
C ALA A 199 -21.57 -6.01 2.96
N GLY A 200 -22.89 -5.95 2.80
CA GLY A 200 -23.82 -5.32 3.76
C GLY A 200 -24.28 -3.92 3.37
N GLU A 201 -23.69 -3.33 2.37
CA GLU A 201 -24.13 -2.05 1.82
C GLU A 201 -25.25 -2.24 0.80
N VAL A 202 -26.07 -1.19 0.62
CA VAL A 202 -27.19 -1.20 -0.31
C VAL A 202 -26.80 -0.59 -1.63
N LEU A 203 -26.99 -1.33 -2.71
CA LEU A 203 -26.88 -0.80 -4.07
C LEU A 203 -28.24 -0.19 -4.49
N THR A 204 -28.40 1.11 -4.29
CA THR A 204 -29.64 1.81 -4.61
C THR A 204 -29.38 3.20 -5.17
N TRP A 205 -30.28 3.67 -6.04
CA TRP A 205 -30.27 5.03 -6.54
C TRP A 205 -31.34 5.82 -5.83
N ASP A 206 -30.96 6.63 -4.86
CA ASP A 206 -31.85 7.49 -4.09
C ASP A 206 -31.22 8.87 -3.86
N PRO A 207 -31.44 9.85 -4.73
CA PRO A 207 -30.93 11.21 -4.60
C PRO A 207 -31.32 11.93 -3.30
N LYS A 208 -32.46 11.56 -2.70
CA LYS A 208 -32.94 12.19 -1.45
C LYS A 208 -32.03 11.85 -0.26
N THR A 209 -31.38 10.68 -0.28
CA THR A 209 -30.44 10.23 0.74
C THR A 209 -29.00 10.27 0.27
N ASN A 210 -28.71 10.97 -0.84
CA ASN A 210 -27.39 11.06 -1.47
C ASN A 210 -26.78 9.68 -1.81
N ARG A 211 -27.59 8.72 -2.22
CA ARG A 211 -27.15 7.40 -2.66
C ARG A 211 -27.25 7.29 -4.18
N TYR A 212 -26.12 7.07 -4.84
CA TYR A 212 -26.01 7.05 -6.29
C TYR A 212 -25.48 5.72 -6.80
N GLY A 213 -26.06 4.63 -6.35
CA GLY A 213 -25.67 3.27 -6.68
C GLY A 213 -24.61 2.72 -5.73
N PHE A 214 -23.34 2.79 -6.10
CA PHE A 214 -22.21 2.36 -5.29
C PHE A 214 -21.93 3.36 -4.16
N ASN A 215 -21.46 2.86 -3.00
CA ASN A 215 -21.16 3.72 -1.86
C ASN A 215 -19.83 4.46 -2.03
N PHE A 216 -18.85 3.82 -2.66
CA PHE A 216 -17.60 4.47 -3.06
C PHE A 216 -17.55 4.66 -4.57
N ALA A 217 -17.16 5.85 -4.99
CA ALA A 217 -16.88 6.19 -6.37
C ALA A 217 -15.65 7.09 -6.46
N SER A 218 -14.68 6.68 -7.27
CA SER A 218 -13.47 7.42 -7.58
C SER A 218 -13.34 7.61 -9.08
N PHE A 219 -12.83 8.77 -9.49
CA PHE A 219 -12.60 9.11 -10.90
C PHE A 219 -11.32 9.93 -11.01
N HIS A 220 -10.50 9.64 -12.01
CA HIS A 220 -9.34 10.45 -12.34
C HIS A 220 -9.19 10.67 -13.84
N LEU A 221 -8.70 11.86 -14.20
CA LEU A 221 -8.18 12.20 -15.51
C LEU A 221 -6.86 12.95 -15.35
N THR A 222 -5.78 12.35 -15.76
CA THR A 222 -4.45 12.95 -15.69
C THR A 222 -3.85 13.06 -17.09
N ARG A 223 -3.34 14.23 -17.44
CA ARG A 223 -2.60 14.53 -18.67
C ARG A 223 -1.17 14.90 -18.35
N TYR A 224 -0.24 14.40 -19.15
CA TYR A 224 1.19 14.66 -19.03
C TYR A 224 1.71 15.38 -20.27
N GLY A 225 2.72 16.24 -20.11
CA GLY A 225 3.46 16.83 -21.20
C GLY A 225 2.66 17.79 -22.10
N LEU A 226 1.69 18.52 -21.56
CA LEU A 226 0.88 19.48 -22.33
C LEU A 226 1.58 20.86 -22.37
N GLY A 227 2.46 21.07 -23.32
CA GLY A 227 3.24 22.31 -23.44
C GLY A 227 4.17 22.53 -22.23
N LYS A 228 3.94 23.63 -21.48
CA LYS A 228 4.68 23.94 -20.24
C LYS A 228 4.17 23.19 -19.01
N TRP A 229 3.02 22.51 -19.12
CA TRP A 229 2.44 21.74 -18.04
C TRP A 229 2.99 20.32 -18.08
N LYS A 230 3.74 19.96 -17.04
CA LYS A 230 4.27 18.61 -16.87
C LYS A 230 3.15 17.63 -16.52
N THR A 231 2.20 18.06 -15.65
CA THR A 231 1.07 17.24 -15.20
C THR A 231 -0.14 18.13 -14.98
N ILE A 232 -1.31 17.69 -15.43
CA ILE A 232 -2.64 18.24 -15.11
C ILE A 232 -3.47 17.06 -14.66
N SER A 233 -3.97 17.05 -13.41
CA SER A 233 -4.80 16.00 -12.85
C SER A 233 -6.12 16.57 -12.38
N LEU A 234 -7.22 15.92 -12.78
CA LEU A 234 -8.60 16.25 -12.41
C LEU A 234 -9.25 15.03 -11.76
N GLY A 235 -10.08 15.26 -10.74
CA GLY A 235 -10.72 14.21 -9.95
C GLY A 235 -9.85 13.76 -8.79
N ASP A 236 -9.64 12.45 -8.65
CA ASP A 236 -8.91 11.88 -7.53
C ASP A 236 -7.42 11.71 -7.88
N PHE A 237 -6.55 12.24 -7.02
CA PHE A 237 -5.11 12.22 -7.24
C PHE A 237 -4.34 12.15 -5.92
N GLN A 238 -3.06 11.82 -6.02
CA GLN A 238 -2.09 11.82 -4.92
C GLN A 238 -0.99 12.86 -5.18
N ALA A 239 -0.34 13.31 -4.11
CA ALA A 239 0.81 14.22 -4.17
C ALA A 239 1.94 13.68 -3.29
N SER A 240 3.11 13.44 -3.89
CA SER A 240 4.29 12.91 -3.21
C SER A 240 5.50 13.78 -3.49
N PHE A 241 5.99 14.47 -2.47
CA PHE A 241 7.13 15.37 -2.54
C PHE A 241 8.04 15.24 -1.32
N GLY A 242 9.35 15.45 -1.51
CA GLY A 242 10.34 15.37 -0.44
C GLY A 242 10.47 13.96 0.15
N GLN A 243 10.54 13.89 1.47
CA GLN A 243 10.57 12.63 2.22
C GLN A 243 9.19 12.29 2.83
N GLY A 244 8.13 12.94 2.37
CA GLY A 244 6.75 12.68 2.74
C GLY A 244 6.35 13.24 4.12
N LEU A 245 6.99 14.29 4.60
CA LEU A 245 6.58 14.92 5.88
C LEU A 245 5.38 15.87 5.74
N VAL A 246 5.07 16.36 4.53
CA VAL A 246 3.93 17.25 4.28
C VAL A 246 2.99 16.65 3.24
N LEU A 247 3.50 16.37 2.06
CA LEU A 247 2.80 15.79 0.93
C LEU A 247 3.38 14.40 0.66
N GLY A 248 2.92 13.43 1.41
CA GLY A 248 3.36 12.04 1.37
C GLY A 248 2.27 11.08 0.91
N ALA A 249 1.19 11.60 0.30
CA ALA A 249 0.11 10.76 -0.19
C ALA A 249 0.64 9.80 -1.25
N GLY A 250 0.41 8.54 -1.05
CA GLY A 250 0.91 7.44 -1.84
C GLY A 250 1.45 6.32 -0.95
N PHE A 251 1.97 5.30 -1.59
CA PHE A 251 2.51 4.14 -0.89
C PHE A 251 3.81 4.50 -0.14
N SER A 252 3.90 4.10 1.11
CA SER A 252 5.09 4.16 1.92
C SER A 252 5.47 2.76 2.38
N LEU A 253 6.58 2.23 1.86
CA LEU A 253 7.22 1.08 2.47
C LEU A 253 7.70 1.47 3.86
N GLY A 254 7.21 0.77 4.86
CA GLY A 254 7.78 0.81 6.20
C GLY A 254 9.14 0.12 6.25
N LYS A 255 9.51 -0.33 7.43
CA LYS A 255 10.67 -1.19 7.63
C LYS A 255 10.40 -2.57 7.03
N GLY A 256 11.15 -2.95 6.03
CA GLY A 256 10.95 -4.20 5.29
C GLY A 256 12.25 -4.97 5.09
N ALA A 257 12.14 -6.07 4.37
CA ALA A 257 13.28 -6.95 4.08
C ALA A 257 14.28 -6.36 3.05
N GLU A 258 13.85 -5.36 2.27
CA GLU A 258 14.75 -4.55 1.45
C GLU A 258 15.25 -3.36 2.28
N THR A 259 16.36 -3.58 2.98
CA THR A 259 16.83 -2.73 4.09
C THR A 259 17.49 -1.43 3.66
N VAL A 260 17.86 -1.30 2.39
CA VAL A 260 18.58 -0.13 1.86
C VAL A 260 17.69 0.75 0.98
N PRO A 261 16.99 0.26 -0.06
CA PRO A 261 16.23 1.13 -0.95
C PRO A 261 14.96 1.71 -0.30
N THR A 262 14.44 1.10 0.78
CA THR A 262 13.17 1.49 1.40
C THR A 262 13.24 2.71 2.33
N VAL A 263 14.43 3.15 2.71
CA VAL A 263 14.60 4.27 3.67
C VAL A 263 14.34 5.64 3.03
N ARG A 264 14.60 5.79 1.73
CA ARG A 264 14.38 7.04 1.00
C ARG A 264 13.02 7.03 0.32
N ARG A 265 12.27 8.12 0.46
CA ARG A 265 11.03 8.34 -0.29
C ARG A 265 11.32 8.94 -1.66
N SER A 266 10.48 8.62 -2.64
CA SER A 266 10.53 9.18 -3.99
C SER A 266 9.60 10.38 -4.10
N SER A 267 10.06 11.44 -4.80
CA SER A 267 9.29 12.65 -5.07
C SER A 267 8.64 12.55 -6.46
N LEU A 268 7.54 11.78 -6.55
CA LEU A 268 6.87 11.49 -7.83
C LEU A 268 5.99 12.63 -8.35
N GLY A 269 5.73 13.64 -7.51
CA GLY A 269 4.84 14.74 -7.86
C GLY A 269 3.37 14.39 -7.73
N ILE A 270 2.55 14.93 -8.64
CA ILE A 270 1.11 14.66 -8.69
C ILE A 270 0.85 13.44 -9.57
N LEU A 271 0.18 12.44 -9.01
CA LEU A 271 -0.15 11.17 -9.64
C LEU A 271 -1.66 10.92 -9.60
N PRO A 272 -2.24 10.22 -10.59
CA PRO A 272 -3.63 9.78 -10.50
C PRO A 272 -3.82 8.84 -9.32
N TYR A 273 -4.98 8.92 -8.67
CA TYR A 273 -5.38 7.94 -7.66
C TYR A 273 -6.03 6.73 -8.36
N THR A 274 -5.50 5.56 -8.13
CA THR A 274 -5.92 4.32 -8.82
C THR A 274 -6.23 3.16 -7.87
N ALA A 275 -6.10 3.37 -6.55
CA ALA A 275 -6.43 2.36 -5.53
C ALA A 275 -7.90 2.45 -5.10
N SER A 276 -8.39 1.42 -4.41
CA SER A 276 -9.76 1.37 -3.89
C SER A 276 -9.89 1.84 -2.43
N ILE A 277 -8.80 2.25 -1.81
CA ILE A 277 -8.83 2.75 -0.43
C ILE A 277 -9.54 4.10 -0.38
N GLU A 278 -10.51 4.26 0.50
CA GLU A 278 -11.38 5.45 0.57
C GLU A 278 -10.73 6.66 1.26
N THR A 279 -9.46 6.56 1.63
CA THR A 279 -8.71 7.60 2.33
C THR A 279 -7.34 7.85 1.70
N GLY A 280 -6.67 8.93 2.08
CA GLY A 280 -5.28 9.21 1.68
C GLY A 280 -5.11 9.81 0.28
N PHE A 281 -6.16 10.30 -0.36
CA PHE A 281 -6.13 10.97 -1.65
C PHE A 281 -6.77 12.37 -1.59
N PHE A 282 -6.48 13.18 -2.60
CA PHE A 282 -7.08 14.49 -2.84
C PHE A 282 -8.12 14.38 -3.96
N ARG A 283 -9.23 15.12 -3.84
CA ARG A 283 -10.27 15.22 -4.87
C ARG A 283 -10.42 16.64 -5.34
N GLY A 284 -10.09 16.91 -6.60
CA GLY A 284 -10.11 18.27 -7.15
C GLY A 284 -9.18 18.45 -8.35
N ILE A 285 -8.25 19.40 -8.26
CA ILE A 285 -7.32 19.74 -9.34
C ILE A 285 -5.89 19.77 -8.83
N GLY A 286 -5.01 19.11 -9.55
CA GLY A 286 -3.56 19.13 -9.33
C GLY A 286 -2.82 19.52 -10.58
N LEU A 287 -1.90 20.50 -10.49
CA LEU A 287 -1.16 21.07 -11.61
C LEU A 287 0.33 21.06 -11.33
N THR A 288 1.15 20.67 -12.28
CA THR A 288 2.61 20.81 -12.23
C THR A 288 3.12 21.50 -13.49
N ARG A 289 3.89 22.56 -13.31
CA ARG A 289 4.54 23.32 -14.39
C ARG A 289 6.05 23.17 -14.31
N GLN A 290 6.67 22.88 -15.44
CA GLN A 290 8.13 22.85 -15.59
C GLN A 290 8.64 24.16 -16.18
N MET A 291 9.66 24.76 -15.57
CA MET A 291 10.27 26.03 -15.99
C MET A 291 11.80 25.89 -15.91
N GLY A 292 12.39 25.25 -16.91
CA GLY A 292 13.83 24.92 -16.91
C GLY A 292 14.16 23.98 -15.74
N SER A 293 15.07 24.40 -14.85
CA SER A 293 15.45 23.68 -13.64
C SER A 293 14.44 23.77 -12.51
N TRP A 294 13.43 24.64 -12.61
CA TRP A 294 12.38 24.81 -11.64
C TRP A 294 11.14 24.00 -11.99
N GLN A 295 10.53 23.39 -10.99
CA GLN A 295 9.23 22.77 -11.09
C GLN A 295 8.33 23.36 -9.99
N SER A 296 7.13 23.81 -10.38
CA SER A 296 6.12 24.30 -9.46
C SER A 296 4.87 23.44 -9.55
N SER A 297 4.35 23.01 -8.41
CA SER A 297 3.10 22.27 -8.33
C SER A 297 2.12 22.98 -7.42
N LEU A 298 0.83 22.90 -7.77
CA LEU A 298 -0.28 23.43 -7.01
C LEU A 298 -1.38 22.38 -6.96
N LEU A 299 -2.03 22.24 -5.82
CA LEU A 299 -3.21 21.38 -5.67
C LEU A 299 -4.31 22.09 -4.87
N ILE A 300 -5.55 21.86 -5.31
CA ILE A 300 -6.77 22.29 -4.63
C ILE A 300 -7.69 21.07 -4.55
N SER A 301 -8.14 20.76 -3.34
CA SER A 301 -8.99 19.59 -3.09
C SER A 301 -10.12 19.94 -2.15
N SER A 302 -11.30 19.34 -2.40
CA SER A 302 -12.43 19.40 -1.48
C SER A 302 -13.14 18.04 -1.47
N ILE A 303 -13.12 17.36 -0.31
CA ILE A 303 -13.64 16.00 -0.17
C ILE A 303 -14.49 15.87 1.09
N GLY A 304 -15.62 15.14 0.98
CA GLY A 304 -16.39 14.70 2.15
C GLY A 304 -15.64 13.61 2.89
N LYS A 305 -15.59 13.69 4.21
CA LYS A 305 -14.98 12.69 5.11
C LYS A 305 -16.06 12.14 6.04
N ASP A 306 -15.98 10.85 6.28
CA ASP A 306 -16.81 10.17 7.25
C ASP A 306 -16.33 10.50 8.66
N GLY A 307 -17.24 10.92 9.51
CA GLY A 307 -16.88 11.35 10.85
C GLY A 307 -18.04 11.26 11.83
N ARG A 308 -17.69 11.04 13.08
CA ARG A 308 -18.66 11.10 14.17
C ARG A 308 -18.77 12.52 14.68
N VAL A 309 -19.91 13.14 14.42
CA VAL A 309 -20.25 14.48 14.88
C VAL A 309 -21.02 14.39 16.20
N LYS A 310 -20.65 15.22 17.14
CA LYS A 310 -21.36 15.44 18.41
C LYS A 310 -21.96 16.82 18.37
N GLU A 311 -23.24 16.91 18.68
CA GLU A 311 -23.94 18.18 18.92
C GLU A 311 -23.89 18.51 20.40
N SER A 312 -23.50 19.70 20.73
CA SER A 312 -23.56 20.28 22.06
C SER A 312 -24.22 21.64 21.96
N SER A 313 -24.94 22.06 22.99
CA SER A 313 -25.41 23.42 23.09
C SER A 313 -24.40 24.20 23.93
N ASP A 314 -24.04 25.41 23.49
CA ASP A 314 -23.27 26.31 24.31
C ASP A 314 -24.13 26.90 25.47
N SER A 315 -23.52 27.70 26.34
CA SER A 315 -24.19 28.39 27.46
C SER A 315 -25.29 29.38 26.98
N LEU A 316 -25.34 29.70 25.68
CA LEU A 316 -26.32 30.58 25.05
C LEU A 316 -27.40 29.80 24.29
N GLY A 317 -27.37 28.44 24.33
CA GLY A 317 -28.33 27.58 23.65
C GLY A 317 -28.09 27.45 22.14
N LEU A 318 -26.95 27.92 21.61
CA LEU A 318 -26.58 27.73 20.21
C LEU A 318 -26.01 26.32 20.05
N ALA A 319 -26.53 25.59 19.04
CA ALA A 319 -26.05 24.27 18.71
C ALA A 319 -24.64 24.36 18.09
N GLU A 320 -23.64 23.80 18.77
CA GLU A 320 -22.28 23.68 18.28
C GLU A 320 -22.02 22.23 17.85
N GLN A 321 -21.55 22.06 16.62
CA GLN A 321 -21.18 20.75 16.09
C GLN A 321 -19.67 20.57 16.18
N THR A 322 -19.25 19.45 16.74
CA THR A 322 -17.82 19.07 16.84
C THR A 322 -17.58 17.70 16.27
N LEU A 323 -16.49 17.54 15.51
CA LEU A 323 -16.01 16.24 15.02
C LEU A 323 -15.20 15.56 16.13
N THR A 324 -15.64 14.38 16.56
CA THR A 324 -14.93 13.61 17.61
C THR A 324 -13.95 12.60 17.02
N SER A 325 -14.26 12.02 15.87
CA SER A 325 -13.39 11.04 15.18
C SER A 325 -13.67 10.99 13.69
N LEU A 326 -12.63 10.81 12.88
CA LEU A 326 -12.75 10.48 11.46
C LEU A 326 -12.75 8.95 11.31
N SER A 327 -13.65 8.43 10.48
CA SER A 327 -13.63 7.04 10.05
C SER A 327 -12.66 6.89 8.88
N GLN A 328 -11.86 5.82 8.91
CA GLN A 328 -10.94 5.47 7.84
C GLN A 328 -11.38 4.22 7.07
N THR A 329 -12.49 3.59 7.49
CA THR A 329 -12.91 2.29 6.94
C THR A 329 -13.82 2.39 5.73
N GLY A 330 -14.47 3.54 5.49
CA GLY A 330 -15.42 3.75 4.40
C GLY A 330 -16.71 2.91 4.46
N LEU A 331 -16.94 2.14 5.51
CA LEU A 331 -18.05 1.20 5.62
C LEU A 331 -19.39 1.89 5.93
N HIS A 332 -20.42 1.62 5.11
CA HIS A 332 -21.77 2.20 5.22
C HIS A 332 -22.89 1.14 5.19
N ARG A 333 -22.69 0.05 5.94
CA ARG A 333 -23.53 -1.16 5.94
C ARG A 333 -24.79 -1.04 6.78
N SER A 334 -24.75 -0.22 7.84
CA SER A 334 -25.83 -0.05 8.82
C SER A 334 -26.27 1.39 8.94
N LEU A 335 -27.43 1.66 9.56
CA LEU A 335 -27.88 3.02 9.82
C LEU A 335 -26.88 3.82 10.67
N THR A 336 -26.21 3.15 11.61
CA THR A 336 -25.19 3.78 12.45
C THR A 336 -23.96 4.20 11.62
N GLU A 337 -23.48 3.35 10.71
CA GLU A 337 -22.36 3.66 9.80
C GLU A 337 -22.78 4.76 8.80
N LEU A 338 -23.99 4.67 8.21
CA LEU A 338 -24.51 5.68 7.29
C LEU A 338 -24.64 7.06 7.94
N SER A 339 -24.94 7.14 9.24
CA SER A 339 -25.03 8.43 9.93
C SER A 339 -23.68 9.17 10.04
N THR A 340 -22.57 8.49 9.79
CA THR A 340 -21.22 9.10 9.78
C THR A 340 -20.77 9.52 8.38
N LYS A 341 -21.49 9.15 7.33
CA LYS A 341 -21.08 9.36 5.93
C LYS A 341 -21.04 10.83 5.56
N ASN A 342 -19.90 11.29 5.04
CA ASN A 342 -19.68 12.65 4.51
C ASN A 342 -20.10 13.78 5.48
N GLN A 343 -20.00 13.56 6.79
CA GLN A 343 -20.42 14.55 7.81
C GLN A 343 -19.49 15.77 7.86
N VAL A 344 -18.27 15.63 7.39
CA VAL A 344 -17.27 16.69 7.43
C VAL A 344 -16.68 16.91 6.05
N ARG A 345 -16.58 18.18 5.64
CA ARG A 345 -15.87 18.54 4.41
C ARG A 345 -14.45 18.97 4.77
N GLU A 346 -13.48 18.35 4.12
CA GLU A 346 -12.07 18.74 4.20
C GLU A 346 -11.68 19.45 2.90
N THR A 347 -11.14 20.67 3.02
CA THR A 347 -10.62 21.44 1.89
C THR A 347 -9.12 21.62 2.08
N ASN A 348 -8.35 21.32 1.03
CA ASN A 348 -6.89 21.40 1.04
C ASN A 348 -6.38 22.32 -0.07
N LEU A 349 -5.42 23.17 0.27
CA LEU A 349 -4.59 23.94 -0.65
C LEU A 349 -3.14 23.55 -0.42
N GLY A 350 -2.51 22.96 -1.41
CA GLY A 350 -1.12 22.52 -1.32
C GLY A 350 -0.27 23.07 -2.44
N SER A 351 1.01 23.28 -2.16
CA SER A 351 1.99 23.71 -3.15
C SER A 351 3.35 23.08 -2.93
N ASN A 352 4.09 22.91 -4.03
CA ASN A 352 5.48 22.51 -4.04
C ASN A 352 6.26 23.39 -5.01
N LEU A 353 7.45 23.81 -4.63
CA LEU A 353 8.43 24.46 -5.49
C LEU A 353 9.74 23.68 -5.38
N GLN A 354 10.23 23.14 -6.48
CA GLN A 354 11.45 22.34 -6.52
C GLN A 354 12.42 22.93 -7.54
N TYR A 355 13.69 22.99 -7.17
CA TYR A 355 14.81 23.27 -8.05
C TYR A 355 15.67 22.02 -8.21
N SER A 356 16.05 21.68 -9.45
CA SER A 356 16.91 20.54 -9.75
C SER A 356 18.09 21.00 -10.60
N ALA A 357 19.31 20.70 -10.15
CA ALA A 357 20.54 21.04 -10.85
C ALA A 357 21.42 19.81 -11.07
N MET A 358 22.50 20.00 -11.85
CA MET A 358 23.47 18.94 -12.16
C MET A 358 22.81 17.66 -12.69
N ALA A 359 21.79 17.83 -13.59
CA ALA A 359 21.01 16.75 -14.17
C ALA A 359 20.42 15.76 -13.13
N GLY A 360 19.86 16.31 -12.06
CA GLY A 360 19.18 15.53 -11.02
C GLY A 360 20.09 15.05 -9.89
N ARG A 361 21.40 15.34 -9.92
CA ARG A 361 22.30 14.99 -8.80
C ARG A 361 22.01 15.79 -7.54
N TRP A 362 21.49 16.99 -7.68
CA TRP A 362 21.08 17.84 -6.56
C TRP A 362 19.68 18.40 -6.82
N SER A 363 18.84 18.31 -5.82
CA SER A 363 17.53 18.96 -5.81
C SER A 363 17.20 19.48 -4.42
N ALA A 364 16.52 20.62 -4.38
CA ALA A 364 15.94 21.15 -3.16
C ALA A 364 14.55 21.70 -3.44
N GLY A 365 13.67 21.67 -2.45
CA GLY A 365 12.31 22.16 -2.63
C GLY A 365 11.63 22.51 -1.34
N LEU A 366 10.51 23.21 -1.48
CA LEU A 366 9.62 23.67 -0.44
C LEU A 366 8.26 23.04 -0.64
N ASN A 367 7.66 22.53 0.42
CA ASN A 367 6.27 22.09 0.45
C ASN A 367 5.45 22.98 1.36
N PHE A 368 4.19 23.16 1.02
CA PHE A 368 3.19 23.79 1.87
C PHE A 368 1.86 23.08 1.70
N LEU A 369 1.14 22.85 2.81
CA LEU A 369 -0.22 22.32 2.81
C LEU A 369 -1.04 23.04 3.87
N HIS A 370 -2.17 23.62 3.45
CA HIS A 370 -3.22 24.13 4.31
C HIS A 370 -4.44 23.21 4.19
N SER A 371 -4.91 22.69 5.34
CA SER A 371 -6.10 21.86 5.46
C SER A 371 -7.13 22.55 6.33
N GLN A 372 -8.38 22.63 5.86
CA GLN A 372 -9.52 23.26 6.53
C GLN A 372 -10.66 22.27 6.65
N PHE A 373 -11.20 22.09 7.84
CA PHE A 373 -12.40 21.29 8.10
C PHE A 373 -13.63 22.19 8.22
N SER A 374 -14.79 21.68 7.75
CA SER A 374 -16.07 22.42 7.85
C SER A 374 -16.55 22.63 9.29
N ILE A 375 -16.17 21.72 10.19
CA ILE A 375 -16.46 21.78 11.64
C ILE A 375 -15.20 21.51 12.44
N PRO A 376 -15.04 22.05 13.65
CA PRO A 376 -13.84 21.86 14.47
C PRO A 376 -13.69 20.40 14.89
N TRP A 377 -12.48 19.88 14.78
CA TRP A 377 -12.11 18.54 15.22
C TRP A 377 -11.66 18.59 16.68
N ILE A 378 -12.48 18.08 17.58
CA ILE A 378 -12.21 18.03 19.02
C ILE A 378 -12.37 16.59 19.47
N ARG A 379 -11.25 15.94 19.73
CA ARG A 379 -11.23 14.54 20.18
C ARG A 379 -11.63 14.42 21.65
N ASN A 380 -12.20 13.27 22.02
CA ASN A 380 -12.35 12.93 23.43
C ASN A 380 -10.97 12.89 24.10
N ALA A 381 -10.76 13.74 25.11
CA ALA A 381 -9.48 13.86 25.77
C ALA A 381 -9.10 12.59 26.53
N THR A 382 -7.89 12.11 26.27
CA THR A 382 -7.21 11.05 27.01
C THR A 382 -5.76 11.43 27.19
N SER A 383 -5.07 10.86 28.19
CA SER A 383 -3.68 11.24 28.46
C SER A 383 -2.75 11.00 27.26
N TYR A 384 -2.97 9.95 26.47
CA TYR A 384 -2.11 9.62 25.33
C TYR A 384 -2.35 10.49 24.09
N ASN A 385 -3.55 11.07 23.92
CA ASN A 385 -3.88 11.93 22.79
C ASN A 385 -3.87 13.44 23.09
N ALA A 386 -3.32 13.84 24.25
CA ALA A 386 -3.30 15.22 24.71
C ALA A 386 -2.62 16.21 23.74
N PHE A 387 -1.74 15.69 22.89
CA PHE A 387 -1.02 16.46 21.88
C PHE A 387 -1.47 16.15 20.44
N ASP A 388 -2.54 15.40 20.25
CA ASP A 388 -3.11 15.18 18.93
C ASP A 388 -3.72 16.47 18.36
N PHE A 389 -3.84 16.53 17.03
CA PHE A 389 -4.46 17.67 16.38
C PHE A 389 -5.88 17.92 16.91
N SER A 390 -6.13 19.18 17.27
CA SER A 390 -7.44 19.70 17.64
C SER A 390 -7.59 21.08 16.99
N GLY A 391 -8.74 21.34 16.39
CA GLY A 391 -9.04 22.60 15.72
C GLY A 391 -9.70 22.42 14.36
N GLN A 392 -9.90 23.52 13.65
CA GLN A 392 -10.61 23.55 12.38
C GLN A 392 -9.66 23.67 11.17
N SER A 393 -8.44 24.15 11.39
CA SER A 393 -7.45 24.31 10.32
C SER A 393 -6.05 23.88 10.77
N ASN A 394 -5.26 23.40 9.82
CA ASN A 394 -3.87 23.05 10.01
C ASN A 394 -3.02 23.54 8.84
N GLN A 395 -1.85 24.06 9.11
CA GLN A 395 -0.86 24.47 8.11
C GLN A 395 0.45 23.77 8.40
N VAL A 396 1.08 23.25 7.36
CA VAL A 396 2.39 22.61 7.44
C VAL A 396 3.26 23.06 6.29
N GLY A 397 4.48 23.47 6.60
CA GLY A 397 5.50 23.80 5.59
C GLY A 397 6.75 22.96 5.80
N SER A 398 7.45 22.62 4.73
CA SER A 398 8.74 21.92 4.80
C SER A 398 9.76 22.43 3.79
N LEU A 399 11.03 22.19 4.13
CA LEU A 399 12.18 22.28 3.25
C LEU A 399 12.78 20.89 3.10
N TYR A 400 13.06 20.46 1.87
CA TYR A 400 13.73 19.18 1.60
C TYR A 400 14.88 19.35 0.61
N ALA A 401 15.85 18.43 0.70
CA ALA A 401 16.97 18.39 -0.23
C ALA A 401 17.43 16.95 -0.47
N ASN A 402 17.94 16.72 -1.69
CA ASN A 402 18.59 15.48 -2.10
C ASN A 402 19.91 15.80 -2.79
N LEU A 403 20.95 15.04 -2.48
CA LEU A 403 22.28 15.18 -3.07
C LEU A 403 22.87 13.81 -3.37
N SER A 404 23.21 13.54 -4.62
CA SER A 404 23.98 12.37 -5.03
C SER A 404 25.43 12.79 -5.31
N TRP A 405 26.36 12.26 -4.54
CA TRP A 405 27.79 12.54 -4.66
C TRP A 405 28.58 11.23 -4.67
N LYS A 406 29.18 10.91 -5.81
CA LYS A 406 29.83 9.62 -6.04
C LYS A 406 28.86 8.47 -5.74
N ASN A 407 29.22 7.57 -4.83
CA ASN A 407 28.41 6.44 -4.37
C ASN A 407 27.56 6.74 -3.12
N PHE A 408 27.44 8.00 -2.72
CA PHE A 408 26.64 8.46 -1.59
C PHE A 408 25.39 9.22 -2.11
N ALA A 409 24.23 8.93 -1.53
CA ALA A 409 23.00 9.67 -1.75
C ALA A 409 22.49 10.17 -0.40
N PHE A 410 22.60 11.49 -0.18
CA PHE A 410 22.08 12.19 0.99
C PHE A 410 20.67 12.70 0.70
N PHE A 411 19.80 12.64 1.67
CA PHE A 411 18.45 13.16 1.57
C PHE A 411 17.94 13.61 2.92
N GLY A 412 17.02 14.55 2.91
CA GLY A 412 16.40 15.00 4.14
C GLY A 412 15.21 15.93 3.90
N GLU A 413 14.38 16.05 4.91
CA GLU A 413 13.26 16.98 4.99
C GLU A 413 13.09 17.46 6.42
N SER A 414 12.82 18.74 6.60
CA SER A 414 12.42 19.33 7.87
C SER A 414 11.12 20.09 7.68
N ALA A 415 10.11 19.76 8.46
CA ALA A 415 8.76 20.31 8.39
C ALA A 415 8.35 20.95 9.71
N ARG A 416 7.49 21.98 9.64
CA ARG A 416 6.91 22.63 10.81
C ARG A 416 5.41 22.83 10.61
N SER A 417 4.62 22.48 11.62
CA SER A 417 3.18 22.68 11.63
C SER A 417 2.80 23.97 12.35
N SER A 418 1.57 24.47 12.10
CA SER A 418 1.01 25.66 12.78
C SER A 418 0.94 25.50 14.30
N SER A 419 0.89 24.28 14.81
CA SER A 419 1.01 23.91 16.23
C SER A 419 2.42 24.07 16.81
N GLN A 420 3.38 24.63 16.05
CA GLN A 420 4.79 24.81 16.39
C GLN A 420 5.61 23.51 16.47
N GLY A 421 5.00 22.35 16.27
CA GLY A 421 5.70 21.07 16.22
C GLY A 421 6.59 20.96 14.98
N GLN A 422 7.77 20.35 15.15
CA GLN A 422 8.74 20.10 14.09
C GLN A 422 8.87 18.60 13.83
N GLY A 423 8.98 18.25 12.55
CA GLY A 423 9.36 16.91 12.09
C GLY A 423 10.59 17.01 11.22
N THR A 424 11.59 16.15 11.46
CA THR A 424 12.82 16.13 10.67
C THR A 424 13.25 14.70 10.40
N VAL A 425 13.63 14.43 9.16
CA VAL A 425 14.25 13.19 8.72
C VAL A 425 15.49 13.50 7.89
N LEU A 426 16.59 12.82 8.20
CA LEU A 426 17.86 12.91 7.48
C LEU A 426 18.35 11.50 7.18
N GLY A 427 18.80 11.26 5.97
CA GLY A 427 19.26 9.93 5.60
C GLY A 427 20.40 9.94 4.59
N LEU A 428 21.05 8.80 4.55
CA LEU A 428 22.16 8.49 3.68
C LEU A 428 21.99 7.06 3.16
N VAL A 429 22.16 6.88 1.86
CA VAL A 429 22.31 5.58 1.22
C VAL A 429 23.62 5.55 0.46
N SER A 430 24.38 4.46 0.58
CA SER A 430 25.65 4.30 -0.10
C SER A 430 25.88 2.87 -0.56
N SER A 431 26.53 2.70 -1.73
CA SER A 431 27.18 1.46 -2.13
C SER A 431 28.67 1.55 -1.78
N LEU A 432 29.05 0.99 -0.64
CA LEU A 432 30.43 1.02 -0.14
C LEU A 432 31.38 0.19 -1.03
N SER A 433 30.85 -0.88 -1.63
CA SER A 433 31.53 -1.70 -2.62
C SER A 433 30.52 -2.33 -3.58
N ARG A 434 30.98 -3.14 -4.54
CA ARG A 434 30.08 -3.92 -5.43
C ARG A 434 29.21 -4.94 -4.69
N THR A 435 29.61 -5.30 -3.48
CA THR A 435 28.97 -6.34 -2.67
C THR A 435 28.29 -5.80 -1.42
N VAL A 436 28.47 -4.52 -1.07
CA VAL A 436 28.00 -3.93 0.19
C VAL A 436 27.26 -2.63 -0.08
N ASP A 437 25.97 -2.64 0.21
CA ASP A 437 25.13 -1.45 0.28
C ASP A 437 24.79 -1.15 1.74
N PHE A 438 24.65 0.14 2.05
CA PHE A 438 24.44 0.65 3.41
C PHE A 438 23.41 1.77 3.40
N SER A 439 22.62 1.85 4.47
CA SER A 439 21.71 2.98 4.71
C SER A 439 21.73 3.40 6.18
N LEU A 440 21.63 4.71 6.38
CA LEU A 440 21.49 5.35 7.69
C LEU A 440 20.34 6.34 7.60
N LEU A 441 19.45 6.35 8.58
CA LEU A 441 18.38 7.34 8.69
C LEU A 441 18.21 7.75 10.13
N TRP A 442 18.21 9.05 10.37
CA TRP A 442 17.84 9.67 11.63
C TRP A 442 16.51 10.40 11.48
N ARG A 443 15.64 10.26 12.49
CA ARG A 443 14.34 10.92 12.53
C ARG A 443 14.02 11.49 13.90
N SER A 444 13.33 12.63 13.89
CA SER A 444 12.82 13.28 15.11
C SER A 444 11.52 14.00 14.79
N TYR A 445 10.44 13.59 15.46
CA TYR A 445 9.11 14.12 15.29
C TYR A 445 8.58 14.57 16.66
N ASP A 446 8.28 15.84 16.79
CA ASP A 446 7.69 16.38 18.01
C ASP A 446 6.29 15.82 18.22
N ARG A 447 5.86 15.75 19.48
CA ARG A 447 4.50 15.35 19.87
C ARG A 447 3.41 16.27 19.32
N HIS A 448 3.73 17.54 19.07
CA HIS A 448 2.83 18.53 18.46
C HIS A 448 3.00 18.64 16.93
N PHE A 449 3.80 17.82 16.30
CA PHE A 449 3.93 17.83 14.85
C PHE A 449 2.70 17.23 14.20
N HIS A 450 1.85 18.09 13.62
CA HIS A 450 0.61 17.70 12.97
C HIS A 450 0.74 17.80 11.45
N SER A 451 0.87 16.70 10.79
CA SER A 451 0.84 16.60 9.33
C SER A 451 -0.11 15.47 8.93
N LEU A 452 -1.29 15.83 8.38
CA LEU A 452 -2.40 14.91 8.16
C LEU A 452 -2.14 13.93 7.00
N TYR A 453 -1.30 14.34 6.06
CA TYR A 453 -0.94 13.57 4.85
C TYR A 453 0.51 13.10 4.87
N ALA A 454 1.15 13.10 6.03
CA ALA A 454 2.53 12.63 6.14
C ALA A 454 2.62 11.11 6.14
N THR A 455 3.58 10.58 5.38
CA THR A 455 3.98 9.16 5.31
C THR A 455 5.50 9.01 5.48
N GLY A 456 6.15 9.95 6.16
CA GLY A 456 7.58 9.89 6.46
C GLY A 456 7.97 8.60 7.16
N PHE A 457 9.25 8.21 7.06
CA PHE A 457 9.75 6.99 7.69
C PHE A 457 9.58 7.04 9.21
N ALA A 458 8.76 6.17 9.78
CA ALA A 458 8.41 6.13 11.19
C ALA A 458 8.19 4.69 11.68
N GLU A 459 8.24 4.49 12.98
CA GLU A 459 7.78 3.28 13.66
C GLU A 459 6.26 3.28 13.82
N GLY A 460 5.68 4.46 14.12
CA GLY A 460 4.25 4.64 14.21
C GLY A 460 3.59 4.81 12.84
N THR A 461 2.26 4.67 12.79
CA THR A 461 1.46 4.90 11.56
C THR A 461 1.52 6.35 11.07
N ARG A 462 1.92 7.28 11.92
CA ARG A 462 2.13 8.71 11.61
C ARG A 462 3.45 9.20 12.17
N PRO A 463 4.17 10.09 11.46
CA PRO A 463 5.44 10.66 11.94
C PRO A 463 5.16 11.77 13.00
N SER A 464 4.82 11.37 14.21
CA SER A 464 4.62 12.26 15.37
C SER A 464 5.05 11.57 16.65
N ASN A 465 5.51 12.36 17.67
CA ASN A 465 5.91 11.86 18.98
C ASN A 465 6.96 10.71 18.89
N GLU A 466 7.97 10.84 18.02
CA GLU A 466 8.93 9.77 17.79
C GLU A 466 10.33 10.31 17.51
N ARG A 467 11.35 9.63 18.02
CA ARG A 467 12.76 9.81 17.67
C ARG A 467 13.38 8.47 17.37
N GLY A 468 14.26 8.38 16.36
CA GLY A 468 14.87 7.12 16.07
C GLY A 468 16.05 7.20 15.11
N VAL A 469 16.82 6.10 15.10
CA VAL A 469 17.97 5.87 14.22
C VAL A 469 17.84 4.48 13.62
N TYR A 470 17.84 4.42 12.30
CA TYR A 470 17.81 3.20 11.53
C TYR A 470 19.15 2.99 10.82
N LEU A 471 19.64 1.76 10.84
CA LEU A 471 20.83 1.31 10.14
C LEU A 471 20.48 0.08 9.30
N GLY A 472 20.69 0.14 8.01
CA GLY A 472 20.40 -0.95 7.09
C GLY A 472 21.63 -1.37 6.29
N PHE A 473 21.77 -2.67 6.06
CA PHE A 473 22.84 -3.27 5.28
C PHE A 473 22.28 -4.26 4.27
N GLN A 474 22.90 -4.30 3.11
CA GLN A 474 22.71 -5.37 2.13
C GLN A 474 24.09 -5.87 1.70
N LEU A 475 24.32 -7.16 1.83
CA LEU A 475 25.54 -7.82 1.43
C LEU A 475 25.25 -8.83 0.32
N LYS A 476 26.03 -8.80 -0.75
CA LYS A 476 25.96 -9.73 -1.89
C LYS A 476 27.31 -10.41 -2.10
N PRO A 477 27.70 -11.36 -1.22
CA PRO A 477 29.03 -12.01 -1.31
C PRO A 477 29.21 -12.77 -2.62
N SER A 478 28.14 -13.25 -3.23
CA SER A 478 28.09 -13.90 -4.53
C SER A 478 26.78 -13.61 -5.27
N ALA A 479 26.71 -13.97 -6.55
CA ALA A 479 25.47 -13.84 -7.35
C ALA A 479 24.33 -14.72 -6.80
N THR A 480 24.64 -15.75 -6.00
CA THR A 480 23.64 -16.70 -5.46
C THR A 480 23.23 -16.39 -4.02
N LEU A 481 23.94 -15.49 -3.33
CA LEU A 481 23.74 -15.21 -1.91
C LEU A 481 23.54 -13.72 -1.67
N LYS A 482 22.42 -13.37 -1.03
CA LYS A 482 22.07 -12.02 -0.59
C LYS A 482 21.73 -12.05 0.90
N LEU A 483 22.33 -11.16 1.66
CA LEU A 483 22.05 -10.94 3.07
C LEU A 483 21.54 -9.52 3.26
N ASN A 484 20.39 -9.38 3.88
CA ASN A 484 19.83 -8.09 4.28
C ASN A 484 19.74 -8.05 5.81
N ALA A 485 20.15 -6.95 6.40
CA ALA A 485 20.04 -6.74 7.84
C ALA A 485 19.67 -5.29 8.14
N TYR A 486 18.91 -5.08 9.19
CA TYR A 486 18.75 -3.75 9.78
C TYR A 486 18.63 -3.81 11.29
N VAL A 487 18.93 -2.67 11.91
CA VAL A 487 18.59 -2.37 13.28
C VAL A 487 17.95 -0.99 13.34
N ASP A 488 16.88 -0.85 14.10
CA ASP A 488 16.16 0.39 14.34
C ASP A 488 15.99 0.63 15.84
N PHE A 489 16.48 1.76 16.33
CA PHE A 489 16.29 2.22 17.69
C PHE A 489 15.32 3.40 17.68
N PHE A 490 14.28 3.33 18.50
CA PHE A 490 13.26 4.36 18.54
C PHE A 490 12.79 4.64 19.97
N SER A 491 12.28 5.84 20.17
CA SER A 491 11.71 6.28 21.43
C SER A 491 10.50 7.18 21.19
N PHE A 492 9.57 7.15 22.12
CA PHE A 492 8.38 7.96 22.15
C PHE A 492 8.41 8.86 23.40
N PRO A 493 8.69 10.14 23.24
CA PRO A 493 8.80 11.09 24.35
C PRO A 493 7.51 11.29 25.14
N TRP A 494 6.35 10.98 24.56
CA TRP A 494 5.03 11.04 25.18
C TRP A 494 4.33 9.68 25.13
N LEU A 495 3.22 9.57 25.86
CA LEU A 495 2.37 8.39 25.95
C LEU A 495 1.84 7.98 24.57
N LYS A 496 1.49 6.70 24.42
CA LYS A 496 0.81 6.14 23.25
C LYS A 496 -0.39 5.32 23.67
N PHE A 497 -1.23 4.98 22.72
CA PHE A 497 -2.29 4.00 22.96
C PHE A 497 -1.70 2.71 23.54
N ARG A 498 -2.21 2.27 24.69
CA ARG A 498 -1.72 1.13 25.49
C ARG A 498 -0.28 1.24 26.01
N VAL A 499 0.26 2.46 26.11
CA VAL A 499 1.59 2.70 26.71
C VAL A 499 1.51 4.00 27.53
N SER A 500 1.29 3.86 28.83
CA SER A 500 0.99 4.97 29.75
C SER A 500 2.23 5.70 30.30
N THR A 501 3.41 5.48 29.70
CA THR A 501 4.66 6.17 30.01
C THR A 501 5.41 6.53 28.74
N PRO A 502 6.33 7.51 28.74
CA PRO A 502 7.35 7.62 27.72
C PRO A 502 8.05 6.27 27.52
N SER A 503 8.35 5.91 26.30
CA SER A 503 8.80 4.55 25.99
C SER A 503 9.89 4.52 24.94
N ASN A 504 10.63 3.43 24.90
CA ASN A 504 11.63 3.15 23.89
C ASN A 504 11.43 1.73 23.33
N GLY A 505 12.02 1.49 22.19
CA GLY A 505 12.02 0.17 21.57
C GLY A 505 13.20 -0.01 20.63
N GLN A 506 13.38 -1.22 20.24
CA GLN A 506 14.35 -1.60 19.22
C GLN A 506 13.79 -2.73 18.37
N GLU A 507 14.20 -2.73 17.14
CA GLU A 507 13.83 -3.78 16.18
C GLU A 507 15.03 -4.14 15.34
N TRP A 508 15.21 -5.40 15.04
CA TRP A 508 16.22 -5.87 14.10
C TRP A 508 15.72 -7.03 13.27
N LEU A 509 16.27 -7.10 12.07
CA LEU A 509 15.97 -8.13 11.10
C LEU A 509 17.26 -8.62 10.46
N LEU A 510 17.34 -9.91 10.27
CA LEU A 510 18.34 -10.57 9.45
C LEU A 510 17.64 -11.49 8.47
N ARG A 511 17.90 -11.29 7.19
CA ARG A 511 17.35 -12.10 6.10
C ARG A 511 18.47 -12.65 5.23
N TRP A 512 18.40 -13.93 5.03
CA TRP A 512 19.30 -14.69 4.18
C TRP A 512 18.50 -15.23 2.98
N SER A 513 18.89 -14.85 1.75
CA SER A 513 18.33 -15.34 0.50
C SER A 513 19.41 -16.06 -0.28
N PHE A 514 19.18 -17.33 -0.56
CA PHE A 514 20.12 -18.20 -1.28
C PHE A 514 19.45 -18.82 -2.51
N GLN A 515 20.02 -18.55 -3.68
CA GLN A 515 19.55 -19.06 -4.96
C GLN A 515 20.65 -19.84 -5.68
N PRO A 516 20.90 -21.10 -5.27
CA PRO A 516 21.99 -21.91 -5.84
C PRO A 516 21.79 -22.20 -7.34
N GLN A 517 20.53 -22.26 -7.77
CA GLN A 517 20.12 -22.49 -9.15
C GLN A 517 18.92 -21.59 -9.49
N LYS A 518 18.71 -21.27 -10.77
CA LYS A 518 17.59 -20.43 -11.22
C LYS A 518 16.20 -20.98 -10.83
N ASN A 519 16.10 -22.30 -10.64
CA ASN A 519 14.86 -22.99 -10.29
C ASN A 519 14.68 -23.26 -8.79
N ARG A 520 15.62 -22.83 -7.92
CA ARG A 520 15.55 -23.08 -6.49
C ARG A 520 15.90 -21.82 -5.71
N THR A 521 15.02 -21.38 -4.82
CA THR A 521 15.25 -20.25 -3.91
C THR A 521 14.96 -20.69 -2.48
N VAL A 522 15.92 -20.45 -1.60
CA VAL A 522 15.81 -20.65 -0.15
C VAL A 522 15.86 -19.27 0.51
N LEU A 523 14.94 -19.02 1.43
CA LEU A 523 14.90 -17.79 2.20
C LEU A 523 14.74 -18.15 3.68
N ILE A 524 15.61 -17.57 4.51
CA ILE A 524 15.50 -17.65 5.97
C ILE A 524 15.53 -16.23 6.51
N GLN A 525 14.59 -15.91 7.38
CA GLN A 525 14.51 -14.59 7.99
C GLN A 525 14.27 -14.72 9.48
N PHE A 526 14.98 -13.91 10.23
CA PHE A 526 14.79 -13.69 11.66
C PHE A 526 14.46 -12.22 11.90
N LYS A 527 13.44 -11.95 12.71
CA LYS A 527 13.07 -10.61 13.16
C LYS A 527 12.83 -10.63 14.66
N GLN A 528 13.34 -9.62 15.36
CA GLN A 528 13.05 -9.43 16.76
C GLN A 528 12.68 -7.97 17.03
N GLU A 529 11.64 -7.80 17.81
CA GLU A 529 11.06 -6.52 18.18
C GLU A 529 10.92 -6.47 19.71
N ARG A 530 11.41 -5.39 20.30
CA ARG A 530 11.26 -5.06 21.72
C ARG A 530 10.55 -3.74 21.84
N LYS A 531 9.38 -3.74 22.46
CA LYS A 531 8.54 -2.56 22.72
C LYS A 531 8.04 -2.53 24.15
N MET A 532 7.40 -1.44 24.54
CA MET A 532 6.72 -1.34 25.83
C MET A 532 5.20 -1.41 25.63
N ARG A 533 4.49 -2.00 26.60
CA ARG A 533 3.03 -2.13 26.63
C ARG A 533 2.54 -2.11 28.08
N ASN A 534 1.35 -1.55 28.30
CA ASN A 534 0.70 -1.61 29.59
C ASN A 534 0.44 -3.04 30.05
N LEU A 535 0.70 -3.34 31.32
CA LEU A 535 0.35 -4.59 31.95
C LEU A 535 -1.18 -4.70 32.09
N SER A 536 -1.73 -5.88 31.91
CA SER A 536 -3.17 -6.11 31.99
C SER A 536 -3.70 -6.16 33.42
N GLU A 537 -2.87 -6.60 34.36
CA GLU A 537 -3.17 -6.70 35.79
C GLU A 537 -2.10 -5.99 36.58
N ALA A 538 -2.49 -5.06 37.42
CA ALA A 538 -1.60 -4.48 38.43
C ALA A 538 -1.66 -5.38 39.65
N GLU A 539 -0.54 -5.96 40.09
CA GLU A 539 -0.42 -6.70 41.34
C GLU A 539 -0.67 -5.80 42.56
N GLU A 540 -0.53 -4.48 42.39
CA GLU A 540 -0.80 -3.43 43.38
C GLU A 540 -1.60 -2.29 42.77
N PHE A 541 -2.47 -1.66 43.55
CA PHE A 541 -3.19 -0.45 43.17
C PHE A 541 -2.19 0.71 43.03
N THR A 542 -1.83 1.03 41.79
CA THR A 542 -0.98 2.19 41.47
C THR A 542 -1.81 3.28 40.79
N PRO A 543 -1.53 4.57 41.04
CA PRO A 543 -2.25 5.68 40.40
C PRO A 543 -2.08 5.73 38.88
N THR A 544 -1.06 5.04 38.35
CA THR A 544 -0.77 4.93 36.91
C THR A 544 -0.66 3.46 36.51
N GLN A 545 -1.15 3.13 35.32
CA GLN A 545 -1.02 1.79 34.78
C GLN A 545 0.45 1.42 34.58
N GLN A 546 0.87 0.30 35.11
CA GLN A 546 2.23 -0.21 34.97
C GLN A 546 2.52 -0.65 33.54
N VAL A 547 3.76 -0.48 33.11
CA VAL A 547 4.22 -0.77 31.75
C VAL A 547 5.30 -1.85 31.80
N GLY A 548 5.13 -2.90 31.00
CA GLY A 548 6.08 -3.99 30.83
C GLY A 548 6.71 -4.01 29.45
N THR A 549 7.82 -4.73 29.33
CA THR A 549 8.49 -4.95 28.03
C THR A 549 7.87 -6.16 27.34
N ILE A 550 7.42 -5.98 26.10
CA ILE A 550 7.05 -7.06 25.19
C ILE A 550 8.21 -7.34 24.24
N LEU A 551 8.61 -8.60 24.14
CA LEU A 551 9.63 -9.07 23.20
C LEU A 551 8.98 -10.08 22.27
N LYS A 552 8.98 -9.77 20.97
CA LYS A 552 8.46 -10.64 19.91
C LYS A 552 9.60 -11.07 19.01
N SER A 553 9.83 -12.38 18.93
CA SER A 553 10.82 -13.01 18.02
C SER A 553 10.09 -13.80 16.96
N GLN A 554 10.52 -13.69 15.70
CA GLN A 554 9.89 -14.35 14.56
C GLN A 554 10.95 -15.00 13.69
N VAL A 555 10.66 -16.22 13.25
CA VAL A 555 11.47 -16.95 12.26
C VAL A 555 10.58 -17.34 11.09
N GLN A 556 11.07 -17.14 9.90
CA GLN A 556 10.44 -17.58 8.67
C GLN A 556 11.46 -18.33 7.80
N GLY A 557 11.09 -19.52 7.37
CA GLY A 557 11.77 -20.27 6.33
C GLY A 557 10.90 -20.44 5.10
N SER A 558 11.45 -20.30 3.91
CA SER A 558 10.73 -20.54 2.64
C SER A 558 11.65 -21.26 1.66
N LEU A 559 11.10 -22.29 1.02
CA LEU A 559 11.70 -23.02 -0.10
C LEU A 559 10.79 -22.92 -1.31
N GLU A 560 11.28 -22.33 -2.38
CA GLU A 560 10.60 -22.29 -3.67
C GLU A 560 11.34 -23.16 -4.69
N LEU A 561 10.61 -24.02 -5.35
CA LEU A 561 11.11 -24.97 -6.35
C LEU A 561 10.30 -24.82 -7.64
N ASN A 562 10.93 -24.39 -8.71
CA ASN A 562 10.38 -24.52 -10.06
C ASN A 562 10.71 -25.93 -10.56
N ILE A 563 9.79 -26.88 -10.33
CA ILE A 563 9.95 -28.31 -10.65
C ILE A 563 10.01 -28.51 -12.17
N SER A 564 9.18 -27.74 -12.87
CA SER A 564 9.18 -27.66 -14.34
C SER A 564 8.80 -26.25 -14.79
N THR A 565 8.76 -26.01 -16.09
CA THR A 565 8.23 -24.75 -16.67
C THR A 565 6.76 -24.51 -16.35
N GLU A 566 6.02 -25.56 -16.01
CA GLU A 566 4.59 -25.52 -15.71
C GLU A 566 4.28 -25.61 -14.21
N LEU A 567 5.16 -26.19 -13.39
CA LEU A 567 4.88 -26.51 -11.98
C LEU A 567 5.88 -25.85 -11.04
N THR A 568 5.36 -25.03 -10.14
CA THR A 568 6.09 -24.41 -9.04
C THR A 568 5.53 -24.91 -7.71
N SER A 569 6.41 -25.27 -6.78
CA SER A 569 6.08 -25.68 -5.42
C SER A 569 6.74 -24.73 -4.43
N ARG A 570 6.00 -24.31 -3.40
CA ARG A 570 6.50 -23.42 -2.36
C ARG A 570 6.10 -23.95 -0.98
N SER A 571 7.10 -24.20 -0.16
CA SER A 571 6.93 -24.62 1.24
C SER A 571 7.39 -23.50 2.17
N ARG A 572 6.64 -23.22 3.24
CA ARG A 572 7.01 -22.21 4.24
C ARG A 572 6.74 -22.72 5.65
N ILE A 573 7.57 -22.27 6.53
CA ILE A 573 7.40 -22.41 7.97
C ILE A 573 7.52 -21.03 8.61
N LEU A 574 6.58 -20.67 9.45
CA LEU A 574 6.60 -19.46 10.26
C LEU A 574 6.51 -19.90 11.72
N TRP A 575 7.30 -19.26 12.55
CA TRP A 575 7.27 -19.42 13.97
C TRP A 575 7.45 -18.07 14.65
N ASN A 576 6.73 -17.83 15.73
CA ASN A 576 6.97 -16.69 16.58
C ASN A 576 6.88 -17.06 18.07
N GLN A 577 7.55 -16.25 18.87
CA GLN A 577 7.49 -16.28 20.32
C GLN A 577 7.27 -14.86 20.83
N VAL A 578 6.31 -14.71 21.73
CA VAL A 578 6.05 -13.47 22.45
C VAL A 578 6.32 -13.69 23.93
N SER A 579 7.17 -12.82 24.49
CA SER A 579 7.45 -12.78 25.92
C SER A 579 6.92 -11.47 26.47
N PHE A 580 5.94 -11.54 27.34
CA PHE A 580 5.32 -10.38 27.99
C PHE A 580 4.81 -10.76 29.37
N ASP A 581 5.06 -9.91 30.37
CA ASP A 581 4.58 -10.08 31.74
C ASP A 581 4.90 -11.49 32.30
N ARG A 582 6.18 -11.87 32.24
CA ARG A 582 6.73 -13.18 32.67
C ARG A 582 6.15 -14.40 31.94
N LYS A 583 5.17 -14.20 31.04
CA LYS A 583 4.57 -15.26 30.21
C LYS A 583 5.32 -15.33 28.87
N LYS A 584 5.56 -16.57 28.41
CA LYS A 584 6.07 -16.84 27.08
C LYS A 584 5.03 -17.64 26.33
N THR A 585 4.65 -17.16 25.18
CA THR A 585 3.69 -17.79 24.29
C THR A 585 4.27 -17.93 22.90
N GLN A 586 3.82 -18.90 22.14
CA GLN A 586 4.35 -19.20 20.81
C GLN A 586 3.25 -19.46 19.80
N GLY A 587 3.60 -19.33 18.56
CA GLY A 587 2.75 -19.69 17.43
C GLY A 587 3.57 -20.23 16.27
N TRP A 588 3.01 -21.15 15.52
CA TRP A 588 3.63 -21.69 14.30
C TRP A 588 2.62 -21.88 13.18
N MET A 589 3.12 -21.89 11.95
CA MET A 589 2.35 -22.14 10.75
C MET A 589 3.20 -22.86 9.71
N LEU A 590 2.62 -23.88 9.11
CA LEU A 590 3.18 -24.61 7.97
C LEU A 590 2.31 -24.35 6.75
N ILE A 591 2.95 -24.00 5.64
CA ILE A 591 2.26 -23.67 4.39
C ILE A 591 2.87 -24.49 3.25
N GLN A 592 2.00 -25.14 2.48
CA GLN A 592 2.36 -25.75 1.21
C GLN A 592 1.50 -25.15 0.11
N GLU A 593 2.13 -24.64 -0.93
CA GLU A 593 1.49 -24.04 -2.11
C GLU A 593 2.06 -24.68 -3.37
N CYS A 594 1.18 -25.02 -4.31
CA CYS A 594 1.54 -25.53 -5.61
C CYS A 594 0.82 -24.73 -6.69
N SER A 595 1.56 -24.25 -7.68
CA SER A 595 1.02 -23.53 -8.84
C SER A 595 1.34 -24.28 -10.12
N PHE A 596 0.30 -24.57 -10.90
CA PHE A 596 0.40 -25.22 -12.19
C PHE A 596 -0.07 -24.27 -13.29
N SER A 597 0.76 -24.04 -14.31
CA SER A 597 0.47 -23.14 -15.43
C SER A 597 0.63 -23.86 -16.74
N ARG A 598 -0.44 -23.99 -17.51
CA ARG A 598 -0.42 -24.65 -18.82
C ARG A 598 -1.35 -23.96 -19.80
N ARG A 599 -0.83 -23.47 -20.92
CA ARG A 599 -1.58 -22.75 -21.96
C ARG A 599 -2.42 -21.60 -21.35
N ASN A 600 -3.74 -21.75 -21.34
CA ASN A 600 -4.69 -20.75 -20.88
C ASN A 600 -5.05 -20.88 -19.39
N TRP A 601 -4.57 -21.92 -18.69
CA TRP A 601 -4.86 -22.20 -17.30
C TRP A 601 -3.69 -21.88 -16.39
N LYS A 602 -3.97 -21.24 -15.26
CA LYS A 602 -3.09 -21.22 -14.09
C LYS A 602 -3.94 -21.63 -12.88
N LEU A 603 -3.54 -22.71 -12.22
CA LEU A 603 -4.19 -23.22 -11.02
C LEU A 603 -3.22 -23.11 -9.85
N THR A 604 -3.65 -22.55 -8.75
CA THR A 604 -2.87 -22.48 -7.51
C THR A 604 -3.67 -23.08 -6.39
N ALA A 605 -3.11 -24.09 -5.73
CA ALA A 605 -3.68 -24.72 -4.55
C ALA A 605 -2.74 -24.50 -3.37
N ARG A 606 -3.30 -24.18 -2.20
CA ARG A 606 -2.55 -23.97 -0.97
C ARG A 606 -3.26 -24.61 0.20
N MET A 607 -2.45 -25.16 1.12
CA MET A 607 -2.87 -25.59 2.45
C MET A 607 -1.95 -24.95 3.49
N ALA A 608 -2.54 -24.44 4.56
CA ALA A 608 -1.84 -23.90 5.72
C ALA A 608 -2.40 -24.55 6.98
N LEU A 609 -1.51 -24.96 7.89
CA LEU A 609 -1.83 -25.43 9.23
C LEU A 609 -1.24 -24.44 10.22
N PHE A 610 -2.00 -24.03 11.22
CA PHE A 610 -1.54 -23.04 12.20
C PHE A 610 -2.02 -23.38 13.61
N ASP A 611 -1.17 -23.02 14.57
CA ASP A 611 -1.46 -23.11 15.99
C ASP A 611 -0.77 -21.96 16.71
N THR A 612 -1.53 -21.10 17.40
CA THR A 612 -1.03 -19.94 18.13
C THR A 612 -1.69 -19.88 19.51
N GLU A 613 -0.90 -19.79 20.56
CA GLU A 613 -1.39 -19.84 21.93
C GLU A 613 -2.21 -18.60 22.31
N THR A 614 -1.88 -17.43 21.76
CA THR A 614 -2.56 -16.17 22.06
C THR A 614 -2.74 -15.32 20.79
N PHE A 615 -3.57 -14.28 20.86
CA PHE A 615 -3.75 -13.33 19.77
C PHE A 615 -2.46 -12.53 19.48
N ASP A 616 -1.57 -12.35 20.47
CA ASP A 616 -0.27 -11.69 20.26
C ASP A 616 0.68 -12.52 19.38
N ASN A 617 0.45 -13.85 19.34
CA ASN A 617 1.18 -14.80 18.49
C ASN A 617 0.59 -14.93 17.07
N ARG A 618 -0.42 -14.13 16.70
CA ARG A 618 -1.01 -14.23 15.38
C ARG A 618 0.07 -14.13 14.29
N LEU A 619 -0.09 -14.94 13.26
CA LEU A 619 0.82 -15.04 12.13
C LEU A 619 0.12 -14.47 10.89
N TYR A 620 0.88 -13.76 10.09
CA TYR A 620 0.40 -13.21 8.82
C TYR A 620 1.04 -13.96 7.67
N ALA A 621 0.27 -14.33 6.68
CA ALA A 621 0.79 -14.93 5.46
C ALA A 621 0.06 -14.40 4.25
N TYR A 622 0.83 -13.92 3.29
CA TYR A 622 0.31 -13.50 2.00
C TYR A 622 -0.36 -14.69 1.28
N GLU A 623 -1.49 -14.44 0.65
CA GLU A 623 -2.22 -15.41 -0.20
C GLU A 623 -2.36 -14.89 -1.62
N GLN A 624 -2.07 -15.74 -2.61
CA GLN A 624 -2.36 -15.40 -4.00
C GLN A 624 -3.87 -15.21 -4.19
N ASN A 625 -4.23 -14.16 -4.93
CA ASN A 625 -5.61 -13.81 -5.19
C ASN A 625 -5.80 -13.40 -6.66
N ALA A 626 -7.02 -13.08 -7.06
CA ALA A 626 -7.29 -12.52 -8.38
C ALA A 626 -6.54 -11.19 -8.56
N VAL A 627 -6.17 -10.87 -9.79
CA VAL A 627 -5.47 -9.62 -10.14
C VAL A 627 -6.17 -8.39 -9.56
N GLY A 628 -5.41 -7.46 -8.97
CA GLY A 628 -5.98 -6.27 -8.33
C GLY A 628 -6.66 -6.54 -6.99
N THR A 629 -6.40 -7.71 -6.39
CA THR A 629 -6.89 -8.05 -5.04
C THR A 629 -5.71 -8.54 -4.23
N PHE A 630 -5.49 -7.94 -3.09
CA PHE A 630 -4.43 -8.32 -2.18
C PHE A 630 -5.02 -8.91 -0.89
N ALA A 631 -4.43 -9.96 -0.32
CA ALA A 631 -4.92 -10.57 0.90
C ALA A 631 -3.77 -11.04 1.80
N ILE A 632 -3.76 -10.56 3.03
CA ILE A 632 -2.86 -10.99 4.09
C ILE A 632 -3.71 -11.35 5.32
N PRO A 633 -4.32 -12.54 5.35
CA PRO A 633 -5.08 -12.95 6.52
C PRO A 633 -4.19 -13.09 7.75
N ALA A 634 -4.74 -12.68 8.90
CA ALA A 634 -4.17 -12.95 10.21
C ALA A 634 -4.67 -14.32 10.72
N PHE A 635 -3.76 -15.14 11.19
CA PHE A 635 -4.05 -16.48 11.73
C PHE A 635 -3.80 -16.47 13.22
N SER A 636 -4.85 -16.75 14.01
CA SER A 636 -4.79 -16.84 15.47
C SER A 636 -5.63 -18.02 15.95
N GLY A 637 -5.17 -18.72 17.02
CA GLY A 637 -5.77 -19.95 17.51
C GLY A 637 -5.28 -21.17 16.72
N ARG A 638 -6.06 -22.25 16.70
CA ARG A 638 -5.70 -23.51 16.06
C ARG A 638 -6.62 -23.83 14.89
N GLY A 639 -6.05 -24.18 13.73
CA GLY A 639 -6.86 -24.52 12.58
C GLY A 639 -6.07 -24.81 11.32
N SER A 640 -6.84 -24.88 10.23
CA SER A 640 -6.32 -25.01 8.86
C SER A 640 -6.97 -23.99 7.94
N ARG A 641 -6.23 -23.58 6.93
CA ARG A 641 -6.76 -22.78 5.83
C ARG A 641 -6.30 -23.34 4.51
N GLN A 642 -7.22 -23.47 3.59
CA GLN A 642 -6.97 -23.99 2.24
C GLN A 642 -7.62 -23.07 1.22
N TYR A 643 -6.99 -22.94 0.05
CA TYR A 643 -7.63 -22.29 -1.09
C TYR A 643 -7.26 -22.95 -2.41
N LEU A 644 -8.15 -22.76 -3.38
CA LEU A 644 -7.94 -23.01 -4.79
C LEU A 644 -8.21 -21.72 -5.55
N LEU A 645 -7.24 -21.30 -6.36
CA LEU A 645 -7.34 -20.18 -7.30
C LEU A 645 -7.18 -20.72 -8.70
N ALA A 646 -8.18 -20.52 -9.53
CA ALA A 646 -8.17 -20.82 -10.95
C ALA A 646 -8.19 -19.52 -11.76
N GLN A 647 -7.24 -19.37 -12.66
CA GLN A 647 -7.22 -18.35 -13.69
C GLN A 647 -7.38 -19.02 -15.05
N TYR A 648 -8.30 -18.54 -15.85
CA TYR A 648 -8.55 -19.03 -17.19
C TYR A 648 -8.63 -17.91 -18.21
N ARG A 649 -7.76 -17.94 -19.22
CA ARG A 649 -7.82 -17.03 -20.37
C ARG A 649 -8.84 -17.58 -21.37
N ILE A 650 -10.06 -17.04 -21.31
CA ILE A 650 -11.18 -17.43 -22.18
C ILE A 650 -10.86 -17.02 -23.62
N HIS A 651 -10.33 -15.80 -23.79
CA HIS A 651 -9.92 -15.22 -25.05
C HIS A 651 -8.70 -14.30 -24.81
N SER A 652 -8.00 -13.85 -25.85
CA SER A 652 -6.87 -12.91 -25.72
C SER A 652 -7.21 -11.68 -24.85
N ARG A 653 -8.46 -11.23 -24.92
CA ARG A 653 -8.97 -10.04 -24.20
C ARG A 653 -9.71 -10.34 -22.91
N LEU A 654 -10.16 -11.58 -22.66
CA LEU A 654 -10.98 -11.93 -21.50
C LEU A 654 -10.29 -12.98 -20.63
N THR A 655 -10.01 -12.62 -19.40
CA THR A 655 -9.48 -13.53 -18.37
C THR A 655 -10.45 -13.58 -17.20
N ALA A 656 -10.80 -14.80 -16.79
CA ALA A 656 -11.60 -15.07 -15.60
C ALA A 656 -10.73 -15.61 -14.48
N TYR A 657 -11.03 -15.21 -13.25
CA TYR A 657 -10.44 -15.74 -12.03
C TYR A 657 -11.56 -16.23 -11.12
N PHE A 658 -11.36 -17.40 -10.56
CA PHE A 658 -12.22 -17.93 -9.51
C PHE A 658 -11.36 -18.41 -8.35
N ARG A 659 -11.68 -17.96 -7.15
CA ARG A 659 -11.02 -18.38 -5.92
C ARG A 659 -12.05 -18.84 -4.90
N ILE A 660 -11.78 -19.97 -4.27
CA ILE A 660 -12.48 -20.41 -3.08
C ILE A 660 -11.45 -20.65 -1.99
N ALA A 661 -11.67 -20.07 -0.81
CA ALA A 661 -10.78 -20.20 0.33
C ALA A 661 -11.59 -20.55 1.58
N GLN A 662 -11.16 -21.53 2.34
CA GLN A 662 -11.83 -21.95 3.56
C GLN A 662 -10.85 -21.99 4.74
N THR A 663 -11.25 -21.37 5.84
CA THR A 663 -10.61 -21.50 7.15
C THR A 663 -11.48 -22.41 8.03
N HIS A 664 -10.85 -23.36 8.70
CA HIS A 664 -11.50 -24.21 9.69
C HIS A 664 -10.72 -24.15 11.00
N TYR A 665 -11.36 -23.65 12.05
CA TYR A 665 -10.81 -23.59 13.39
C TYR A 665 -11.21 -24.85 14.18
N THR A 666 -10.33 -25.29 15.07
CA THR A 666 -10.57 -26.46 15.93
C THR A 666 -10.67 -26.07 17.40
N ASP A 667 -10.47 -24.80 17.73
CA ASP A 667 -10.37 -24.25 19.08
C ASP A 667 -11.52 -23.29 19.42
N ARG A 668 -12.49 -23.09 18.52
CA ARG A 668 -13.59 -22.14 18.73
C ARG A 668 -14.85 -22.51 17.97
N GLU A 669 -15.99 -22.06 18.50
CA GLU A 669 -17.33 -22.28 17.93
C GLU A 669 -17.87 -21.04 17.18
N ALA A 670 -17.16 -19.91 17.24
CA ALA A 670 -17.51 -18.69 16.51
C ALA A 670 -16.25 -18.00 15.98
N ILE A 671 -16.37 -17.37 14.82
CA ILE A 671 -15.30 -16.64 14.14
C ILE A 671 -15.66 -15.16 14.15
N SER A 672 -14.64 -14.30 14.41
CA SER A 672 -14.79 -12.84 14.48
C SER A 672 -15.66 -12.41 15.70
N SER A 673 -16.11 -11.14 15.71
CA SER A 673 -16.92 -10.60 16.79
C SER A 673 -17.90 -9.52 16.31
N GLY A 674 -18.86 -9.17 17.14
CA GLY A 674 -19.86 -8.14 16.85
C GLY A 674 -20.71 -8.51 15.63
N MET A 675 -20.98 -7.56 14.72
CA MET A 675 -21.78 -7.79 13.52
C MET A 675 -21.10 -8.67 12.46
N GLN A 676 -19.78 -8.85 12.57
CA GLN A 676 -19.00 -9.73 11.67
C GLN A 676 -18.94 -11.18 12.15
N GLU A 677 -19.49 -11.50 13.32
CA GLU A 677 -19.48 -12.83 13.91
C GLU A 677 -20.17 -13.85 13.00
N ILE A 678 -19.52 -14.99 12.81
CA ILE A 678 -20.02 -16.16 12.11
C ILE A 678 -20.17 -17.28 13.15
N SER A 679 -21.37 -17.85 13.25
CA SER A 679 -21.60 -19.03 14.09
C SER A 679 -20.96 -20.26 13.44
N GLY A 680 -20.17 -21.00 14.23
CA GLY A 680 -19.45 -22.18 13.79
C GLY A 680 -17.97 -21.94 13.52
N PRO A 681 -17.21 -23.03 13.35
CA PRO A 681 -15.75 -23.00 13.24
C PRO A 681 -15.24 -22.77 11.79
N LYS A 682 -16.12 -22.56 10.80
CA LYS A 682 -15.77 -22.48 9.38
C LYS A 682 -16.09 -21.11 8.81
N GLN A 683 -15.21 -20.64 7.94
CA GLN A 683 -15.42 -19.47 7.08
C GLN A 683 -14.95 -19.78 5.67
N THR A 684 -15.84 -19.62 4.69
CA THR A 684 -15.58 -19.87 3.28
C THR A 684 -15.76 -18.58 2.49
N ASP A 685 -14.69 -18.11 1.87
CA ASP A 685 -14.68 -16.91 1.03
C ASP A 685 -14.58 -17.29 -0.44
N THR A 686 -15.39 -16.68 -1.28
CA THR A 686 -15.37 -16.85 -2.73
C THR A 686 -15.07 -15.52 -3.42
N VAL A 687 -14.30 -15.58 -4.51
CA VAL A 687 -14.00 -14.45 -5.37
C VAL A 687 -14.21 -14.86 -6.82
N LEU A 688 -15.00 -14.11 -7.55
CA LEU A 688 -15.10 -14.17 -9.01
C LEU A 688 -14.61 -12.84 -9.58
N LEU A 689 -13.64 -12.88 -10.49
CA LEU A 689 -13.16 -11.68 -11.16
C LEU A 689 -13.09 -11.92 -12.68
N LEU A 690 -13.60 -10.96 -13.43
CA LEU A 690 -13.52 -10.89 -14.88
C LEU A 690 -12.68 -9.66 -15.27
N ARG A 691 -11.62 -9.88 -16.05
CA ARG A 691 -10.80 -8.80 -16.61
C ARG A 691 -10.94 -8.83 -18.12
N TYR A 692 -11.43 -7.74 -18.69
CA TYR A 692 -11.63 -7.55 -20.12
C TYR A 692 -10.74 -6.43 -20.65
N ALA A 693 -9.87 -6.70 -21.61
CA ALA A 693 -9.14 -5.70 -22.38
C ALA A 693 -10.00 -5.28 -23.58
N LEU A 694 -10.19 -3.98 -23.77
CA LEU A 694 -11.09 -3.47 -24.80
C LEU A 694 -10.48 -3.55 -26.21
N HIS A 695 -9.14 -3.50 -26.32
CA HIS A 695 -8.38 -3.61 -27.58
C HIS A 695 -7.34 -4.71 -27.55
#